data_28c769e6a2641edcc0ea0300c8fc87d9
#
_entry.id   28c769e6a2641edcc0ea0300c8fc87d9
#
_cell.length_a   1.000
_cell.length_b   1.000
_cell.length_c   1.000
_cell.angle_alpha   90.00
_cell.angle_beta   90.00
_cell.angle_gamma   90.00
#
_symmetry.space_group_name_H-M   'P 1'
#
loop_
_entity.id
_entity.type
_entity.pdbx_description
1 polymer ?
#
loop_
_entity_poly.entity_id
_entity_poly.type
_entity_poly.pdbx_seq_one_letter_code
_entity_poly.pdbx_strand_id
1 'polypeptide(L)'
;MSALPRSAFQALAGPSPVPLRLTAFLIGAVATLFATLHLYAGIYGAPPAMLFRMVHLTLALALVFLAFPLGRSWAEPWNAWTILDALGFGLSVWLTWYYVATLDGWALRQVMMSEVDLFAAWATLILVCEAVRRTLGPIILIVAGFFVLHALFADHFPGIFYGPPARPLTLLRALVVGDGGIFGAPIAVMAQYVVLFILFGQLLALVGVGDFFLRLAFSLFGHRTGGPAKASVISSAMMGTLSGSAIGNVLTTGAFTIPLMRRLGYRPAFAAGTEAAASTGGMIMPPVMGAIAFIMAEFLGMEYVEIVIAAIIPATLYFLVIFLAVHFEAKRTGLGALPKDRLPVTREVLRREGYLLFPMALIVGGLVAGFSIVLVAVIAIAGAFVMGFVRRATWPTPIRVMEAMEGAARATASLSATAAAAGIIIGAIFATGLSYQVTQGAISVAGDHLWLLLAMSGLMAIVLGMGMTASAVYITMVATVIPILRAAGVPDIAAHMFALYFGVVSNITPPIALAAFAAAPIAGANPLAASVEAAKLGVAAFVIPVMFVYQPALLMIGDPLTVIWSTASAAMGLTALAAAFVGYLVSPLSIPARLAMVVGAFMMIAPEGATDLMGLALAAGAAFVDHRFSAGRAWLGWGALALFAVAMELIGRQHLQSRDPALWLALMAGLSTLLVAMAAGALALGRRMTSRMPA
;
A
#
# COMPACT_ATOMS: atom_id res chain seq x y z
N MET A 1 -18.05 -15.20 30.43
CA MET A 1 -18.11 -15.57 29.01
C MET A 1 -16.75 -16.14 28.63
N SER A 2 -16.64 -17.44 28.33
CA SER A 2 -15.42 -18.03 27.81
C SER A 2 -15.09 -17.34 26.48
N ALA A 3 -13.83 -16.89 26.31
CA ALA A 3 -13.40 -16.25 25.08
C ALA A 3 -13.66 -17.21 23.89
N LEU A 4 -14.29 -16.69 22.83
CA LEU A 4 -14.51 -17.46 21.60
C LEU A 4 -13.17 -17.98 21.05
N PRO A 5 -13.11 -19.21 20.51
CA PRO A 5 -11.88 -19.77 19.98
C PRO A 5 -11.36 -18.92 18.81
N ARG A 6 -10.05 -18.65 18.81
CA ARG A 6 -9.39 -17.83 17.78
C ARG A 6 -9.14 -18.60 16.49
N SER A 7 -9.07 -19.93 16.56
CA SER A 7 -8.89 -20.80 15.39
C SER A 7 -9.86 -21.99 15.44
N ALA A 8 -10.12 -22.58 14.26
CA ALA A 8 -10.93 -23.79 14.14
C ALA A 8 -10.30 -24.95 14.91
N PHE A 9 -8.98 -25.08 14.89
CA PHE A 9 -8.26 -26.14 15.61
C PHE A 9 -8.35 -25.99 17.12
N GLN A 10 -8.38 -24.76 17.66
CA GLN A 10 -8.67 -24.51 19.09
C GLN A 10 -10.09 -24.91 19.46
N ALA A 11 -11.07 -24.66 18.57
CA ALA A 11 -12.45 -25.07 18.79
C ALA A 11 -12.61 -26.60 18.80
N LEU A 12 -11.83 -27.32 17.98
CA LEU A 12 -11.82 -28.79 17.93
C LEU A 12 -11.15 -29.39 19.17
N ALA A 13 -10.12 -28.76 19.69
CA ALA A 13 -9.40 -29.23 20.88
C ALA A 13 -10.14 -28.98 22.20
N GLY A 14 -11.12 -28.05 22.22
CA GLY A 14 -11.86 -27.64 23.40
C GLY A 14 -13.26 -28.27 23.53
N PRO A 15 -13.95 -28.06 24.66
CA PRO A 15 -15.35 -28.48 24.86
C PRO A 15 -16.28 -27.53 24.08
N SER A 16 -16.53 -27.81 22.82
CA SER A 16 -17.38 -27.01 21.93
C SER A 16 -18.67 -27.77 21.55
N PRO A 17 -19.81 -27.08 21.32
CA PRO A 17 -21.05 -27.71 20.83
C PRO A 17 -20.83 -28.39 19.47
N VAL A 18 -21.62 -29.44 19.18
CA VAL A 18 -21.51 -30.23 17.93
C VAL A 18 -21.56 -29.37 16.66
N PRO A 19 -22.49 -28.40 16.49
CA PRO A 19 -22.54 -27.54 15.32
C PRO A 19 -21.25 -26.74 15.12
N LEU A 20 -20.67 -26.23 16.22
CA LEU A 20 -19.42 -25.49 16.18
C LEU A 20 -18.24 -26.38 15.80
N ARG A 21 -18.21 -27.62 16.31
CA ARG A 21 -17.16 -28.59 15.93
C ARG A 21 -17.23 -28.96 14.45
N LEU A 22 -18.43 -29.14 13.90
CA LEU A 22 -18.59 -29.42 12.46
C LEU A 22 -18.10 -28.24 11.61
N THR A 23 -18.52 -27.01 11.92
CA THR A 23 -18.04 -25.80 11.23
C THR A 23 -16.51 -25.66 11.34
N ALA A 24 -15.96 -25.86 12.51
CA ALA A 24 -14.52 -25.83 12.76
C ALA A 24 -13.77 -26.93 11.98
N PHE A 25 -14.32 -28.13 11.93
CA PHE A 25 -13.73 -29.21 11.14
C PHE A 25 -13.70 -28.88 9.65
N LEU A 26 -14.80 -28.39 9.08
CA LEU A 26 -14.87 -27.99 7.67
C LEU A 26 -13.91 -26.84 7.35
N ILE A 27 -13.85 -25.81 8.20
CA ILE A 27 -12.88 -24.72 8.02
C ILE A 27 -11.45 -25.26 8.04
N GLY A 28 -11.10 -26.06 9.05
CA GLY A 28 -9.77 -26.65 9.19
C GLY A 28 -9.40 -27.55 8.01
N ALA A 29 -10.33 -28.39 7.54
CA ALA A 29 -10.12 -29.29 6.42
C ALA A 29 -9.90 -28.52 5.09
N VAL A 30 -10.79 -27.56 4.77
CA VAL A 30 -10.66 -26.76 3.55
C VAL A 30 -9.41 -25.89 3.59
N ALA A 31 -9.10 -25.27 4.73
CA ALA A 31 -7.91 -24.43 4.88
C ALA A 31 -6.61 -25.24 4.74
N THR A 32 -6.56 -26.43 5.34
CA THR A 32 -5.39 -27.33 5.21
C THR A 32 -5.26 -27.82 3.77
N LEU A 33 -6.34 -28.25 3.13
CA LEU A 33 -6.35 -28.62 1.72
C LEU A 33 -5.86 -27.48 0.83
N PHE A 34 -6.39 -26.28 1.05
CA PHE A 34 -6.01 -25.08 0.30
C PHE A 34 -4.51 -24.79 0.44
N ALA A 35 -3.97 -24.70 1.66
CA ALA A 35 -2.57 -24.42 1.89
C ALA A 35 -1.65 -25.53 1.35
N THR A 36 -2.04 -26.82 1.54
CA THR A 36 -1.25 -27.95 1.07
C THR A 36 -1.21 -28.03 -0.45
N LEU A 37 -2.33 -27.76 -1.13
CA LEU A 37 -2.40 -27.73 -2.61
C LEU A 37 -1.39 -26.72 -3.19
N HIS A 38 -1.34 -25.52 -2.63
CA HIS A 38 -0.43 -24.47 -3.12
C HIS A 38 1.03 -24.76 -2.75
N LEU A 39 1.28 -25.30 -1.58
CA LEU A 39 2.63 -25.74 -1.21
C LEU A 39 3.10 -26.89 -2.11
N TYR A 40 2.23 -27.86 -2.40
CA TYR A 40 2.52 -28.94 -3.34
C TYR A 40 2.83 -28.39 -4.74
N ALA A 41 2.00 -27.48 -5.24
CA ALA A 41 2.22 -26.82 -6.53
C ALA A 41 3.53 -26.02 -6.56
N GLY A 42 3.92 -25.40 -5.44
CA GLY A 42 5.20 -24.70 -5.31
C GLY A 42 6.43 -25.60 -5.33
N ILE A 43 6.30 -26.84 -4.86
CA ILE A 43 7.41 -27.82 -4.80
C ILE A 43 7.51 -28.62 -6.10
N TYR A 44 6.40 -29.11 -6.62
CA TYR A 44 6.37 -30.07 -7.74
C TYR A 44 5.94 -29.48 -9.07
N GLY A 45 5.53 -28.21 -9.08
CA GLY A 45 4.99 -27.50 -10.24
C GLY A 45 3.47 -27.36 -10.18
N ALA A 46 2.99 -26.24 -10.70
CA ALA A 46 1.56 -25.94 -10.73
C ALA A 46 0.83 -26.74 -11.83
N PRO A 47 -0.43 -27.12 -11.60
CA PRO A 47 -1.32 -27.65 -12.65
C PRO A 47 -1.47 -26.65 -13.80
N PRO A 48 -2.17 -27.02 -14.91
CA PRO A 48 -2.47 -26.08 -15.98
C PRO A 48 -3.05 -24.77 -15.44
N ALA A 49 -2.52 -23.63 -15.92
CA ALA A 49 -2.74 -22.32 -15.29
C ALA A 49 -4.21 -21.98 -15.04
N MET A 50 -5.09 -22.25 -16.02
CA MET A 50 -6.51 -21.96 -15.87
C MET A 50 -7.17 -22.84 -14.80
N LEU A 51 -6.86 -24.14 -14.77
CA LEU A 51 -7.33 -25.06 -13.73
C LEU A 51 -6.92 -24.59 -12.34
N PHE A 52 -5.65 -24.21 -12.20
CA PHE A 52 -5.12 -23.79 -10.92
C PHE A 52 -5.83 -22.53 -10.39
N ARG A 53 -6.10 -21.57 -11.28
CA ARG A 53 -6.87 -20.34 -10.96
C ARG A 53 -8.31 -20.66 -10.53
N MET A 54 -8.98 -21.57 -11.26
CA MET A 54 -10.36 -21.99 -10.96
C MET A 54 -10.45 -22.70 -9.61
N VAL A 55 -9.60 -23.70 -9.38
CA VAL A 55 -9.57 -24.45 -8.13
C VAL A 55 -9.18 -23.54 -6.95
N HIS A 56 -8.19 -22.66 -7.13
CA HIS A 56 -7.83 -21.68 -6.14
C HIS A 56 -9.02 -20.81 -5.71
N LEU A 57 -9.71 -20.19 -6.69
CA LEU A 57 -10.83 -19.30 -6.39
C LEU A 57 -11.99 -20.02 -5.74
N THR A 58 -12.39 -21.18 -6.29
CA THR A 58 -13.54 -21.91 -5.76
C THR A 58 -13.32 -22.47 -4.35
N LEU A 59 -12.11 -22.92 -4.02
CA LEU A 59 -11.72 -23.28 -2.65
C LEU A 59 -11.67 -22.05 -1.73
N ALA A 60 -11.17 -20.90 -2.23
CA ALA A 60 -11.20 -19.65 -1.49
C ALA A 60 -12.64 -19.21 -1.19
N LEU A 61 -13.55 -19.31 -2.16
CA LEU A 61 -14.99 -19.05 -1.97
C LEU A 61 -15.58 -19.99 -0.91
N ALA A 62 -15.33 -21.31 -1.02
CA ALA A 62 -15.78 -22.29 -0.04
C ALA A 62 -15.33 -21.88 1.40
N LEU A 63 -14.09 -21.45 1.54
CA LEU A 63 -13.56 -21.00 2.81
C LEU A 63 -14.22 -19.69 3.29
N VAL A 64 -14.54 -18.76 2.38
CA VAL A 64 -15.25 -17.51 2.75
C VAL A 64 -16.63 -17.83 3.34
N PHE A 65 -17.41 -18.71 2.72
CA PHE A 65 -18.75 -19.06 3.21
C PHE A 65 -18.74 -19.79 4.55
N LEU A 66 -17.67 -20.51 4.87
CA LEU A 66 -17.49 -21.15 6.17
C LEU A 66 -16.95 -20.20 7.23
N ALA A 67 -15.94 -19.39 6.89
CA ALA A 67 -15.18 -18.59 7.86
C ALA A 67 -15.74 -17.17 8.09
N PHE A 68 -16.56 -16.66 7.16
CA PHE A 68 -17.23 -15.36 7.21
C PHE A 68 -18.76 -15.52 7.03
N PRO A 69 -19.44 -16.21 7.97
CA PRO A 69 -20.86 -16.48 7.86
C PRO A 69 -21.70 -15.23 7.99
N LEU A 70 -22.91 -15.26 7.46
CA LEU A 70 -23.83 -14.13 7.43
C LEU A 70 -24.45 -13.86 8.79
N GLY A 71 -24.33 -12.60 9.26
CA GLY A 71 -25.05 -12.14 10.47
C GLY A 71 -24.56 -12.70 11.80
N ARG A 72 -23.42 -13.40 11.81
CA ARG A 72 -22.81 -13.98 13.02
C ARG A 72 -21.30 -14.17 12.86
N SER A 73 -20.61 -14.46 13.98
CA SER A 73 -19.25 -15.01 13.92
C SER A 73 -19.30 -16.52 13.60
N TRP A 74 -18.26 -17.05 12.93
CA TRP A 74 -18.15 -18.49 12.67
C TRP A 74 -18.15 -19.35 13.92
N ALA A 75 -17.74 -18.76 15.06
CA ALA A 75 -17.70 -19.41 16.37
C ALA A 75 -19.02 -19.29 17.15
N GLU A 76 -20.03 -18.66 16.60
CA GLU A 76 -21.37 -18.57 17.19
C GLU A 76 -22.30 -19.67 16.70
N PRO A 77 -23.39 -19.98 17.47
CA PRO A 77 -24.39 -20.98 17.08
C PRO A 77 -25.02 -20.69 15.72
N TRP A 78 -25.48 -21.75 15.04
CA TRP A 78 -26.17 -21.63 13.76
C TRP A 78 -27.48 -20.83 13.90
N ASN A 79 -27.81 -20.09 12.88
CA ASN A 79 -29.03 -19.30 12.75
C ASN A 79 -29.71 -19.56 11.39
N ALA A 80 -30.81 -18.89 11.10
CA ALA A 80 -31.54 -19.06 9.82
C ALA A 80 -30.67 -18.77 8.59
N TRP A 81 -29.68 -17.88 8.69
CA TRP A 81 -28.77 -17.55 7.58
C TRP A 81 -27.73 -18.63 7.28
N THR A 82 -27.57 -19.62 8.19
CA THR A 82 -26.64 -20.74 8.01
C THR A 82 -27.00 -21.58 6.76
N ILE A 83 -28.27 -21.58 6.34
CA ILE A 83 -28.71 -22.24 5.10
C ILE A 83 -28.03 -21.57 3.89
N LEU A 84 -27.95 -20.24 3.83
CA LEU A 84 -27.27 -19.52 2.74
C LEU A 84 -25.77 -19.76 2.76
N ASP A 85 -25.16 -19.87 3.95
CA ASP A 85 -23.76 -20.22 4.10
C ASP A 85 -23.49 -21.64 3.55
N ALA A 86 -24.36 -22.60 3.92
CA ALA A 86 -24.25 -23.98 3.43
C ALA A 86 -24.48 -24.11 1.93
N LEU A 87 -25.43 -23.34 1.36
CA LEU A 87 -25.66 -23.30 -0.08
C LEU A 87 -24.45 -22.69 -0.81
N GLY A 88 -23.90 -21.58 -0.33
CA GLY A 88 -22.69 -20.95 -0.89
C GLY A 88 -21.48 -21.88 -0.85
N PHE A 89 -21.27 -22.57 0.27
CA PHE A 89 -20.24 -23.60 0.41
C PHE A 89 -20.44 -24.75 -0.57
N GLY A 90 -21.65 -25.35 -0.60
CA GLY A 90 -21.96 -26.47 -1.47
C GLY A 90 -21.80 -26.13 -2.95
N LEU A 91 -22.26 -24.92 -3.34
CA LEU A 91 -22.11 -24.44 -4.71
C LEU A 91 -20.64 -24.18 -5.08
N SER A 92 -19.83 -23.67 -4.13
CA SER A 92 -18.38 -23.51 -4.35
C SER A 92 -17.68 -24.85 -4.54
N VAL A 93 -18.04 -25.88 -3.77
CA VAL A 93 -17.52 -27.26 -3.94
C VAL A 93 -17.97 -27.86 -5.28
N TRP A 94 -19.24 -27.67 -5.66
CA TRP A 94 -19.73 -28.10 -6.96
C TRP A 94 -18.98 -27.42 -8.12
N LEU A 95 -18.74 -26.10 -8.03
CA LEU A 95 -17.95 -25.38 -9.03
C LEU A 95 -16.51 -25.92 -9.13
N THR A 96 -15.89 -26.26 -7.99
CA THR A 96 -14.56 -26.88 -8.01
C THR A 96 -14.59 -28.18 -8.82
N TRP A 97 -15.55 -29.09 -8.51
CA TRP A 97 -15.69 -30.33 -9.24
C TRP A 97 -16.01 -30.10 -10.74
N TYR A 98 -16.93 -29.18 -11.03
CA TYR A 98 -17.34 -28.87 -12.39
C TYR A 98 -16.16 -28.37 -13.26
N TYR A 99 -15.40 -27.41 -12.78
CA TYR A 99 -14.26 -26.88 -13.51
C TYR A 99 -13.14 -27.92 -13.72
N VAL A 100 -12.88 -28.75 -12.73
CA VAL A 100 -11.93 -29.87 -12.86
C VAL A 100 -12.42 -30.88 -13.92
N ALA A 101 -13.68 -31.27 -13.88
CA ALA A 101 -14.25 -32.26 -14.77
C ALA A 101 -14.39 -31.79 -16.23
N THR A 102 -14.43 -30.47 -16.45
CA THR A 102 -14.73 -29.89 -17.77
C THR A 102 -13.57 -29.16 -18.42
N LEU A 103 -12.37 -29.23 -17.82
CA LEU A 103 -11.19 -28.50 -18.29
C LEU A 103 -10.83 -28.80 -19.76
N ASP A 104 -10.89 -30.06 -20.18
CA ASP A 104 -10.46 -30.47 -21.51
C ASP A 104 -11.25 -29.84 -22.67
N GLY A 105 -12.37 -29.23 -22.41
CA GLY A 105 -13.15 -28.48 -23.40
C GLY A 105 -13.16 -26.99 -23.22
N TRP A 106 -12.35 -26.44 -22.29
CA TRP A 106 -12.48 -25.05 -21.87
C TRP A 106 -12.33 -24.02 -22.99
N ALA A 107 -11.33 -24.19 -23.88
CA ALA A 107 -11.11 -23.28 -25.00
C ALA A 107 -12.33 -23.19 -25.94
N LEU A 108 -12.99 -24.33 -26.19
CA LEU A 108 -14.22 -24.36 -27.00
C LEU A 108 -15.40 -23.72 -26.25
N ARG A 109 -15.51 -23.94 -24.95
CA ARG A 109 -16.55 -23.38 -24.07
C ARG A 109 -16.48 -21.87 -23.95
N GLN A 110 -15.33 -21.26 -24.15
CA GLN A 110 -15.21 -19.79 -24.23
C GLN A 110 -16.07 -19.21 -25.36
N VAL A 111 -16.26 -19.95 -26.43
CA VAL A 111 -17.06 -19.55 -27.60
C VAL A 111 -18.45 -20.11 -27.55
N MET A 112 -18.60 -21.40 -27.20
CA MET A 112 -19.87 -22.15 -27.20
C MET A 112 -20.19 -22.63 -25.78
N MET A 113 -20.90 -21.82 -25.03
CA MET A 113 -21.31 -22.18 -23.66
C MET A 113 -22.55 -23.06 -23.70
N SER A 114 -22.51 -24.19 -22.97
CA SER A 114 -23.68 -24.97 -22.64
C SER A 114 -24.53 -24.26 -21.55
N GLU A 115 -25.74 -24.74 -21.32
CA GLU A 115 -26.60 -24.21 -20.25
C GLU A 115 -25.97 -24.38 -18.85
N VAL A 116 -25.23 -25.49 -18.66
CA VAL A 116 -24.47 -25.71 -17.39
C VAL A 116 -23.29 -24.75 -17.24
N ASP A 117 -22.59 -24.46 -18.36
CA ASP A 117 -21.53 -23.43 -18.35
C ASP A 117 -22.10 -22.06 -17.98
N LEU A 118 -23.26 -21.72 -18.53
CA LEU A 118 -23.96 -20.47 -18.23
C LEU A 118 -24.37 -20.39 -16.74
N PHE A 119 -24.91 -21.49 -16.20
CA PHE A 119 -25.22 -21.59 -14.78
C PHE A 119 -23.95 -21.45 -13.92
N ALA A 120 -22.86 -22.15 -14.26
CA ALA A 120 -21.59 -22.07 -13.55
C ALA A 120 -20.99 -20.63 -13.57
N ALA A 121 -21.12 -19.95 -14.72
CA ALA A 121 -20.65 -18.57 -14.85
C ALA A 121 -21.44 -17.60 -13.95
N TRP A 122 -22.78 -17.68 -13.95
CA TRP A 122 -23.62 -16.89 -13.06
C TRP A 122 -23.38 -17.22 -11.59
N ALA A 123 -23.28 -18.50 -11.25
CA ALA A 123 -22.98 -18.95 -9.90
C ALA A 123 -21.63 -18.39 -9.41
N THR A 124 -20.58 -18.45 -10.24
CA THR A 124 -19.27 -17.88 -9.92
C THR A 124 -19.36 -16.37 -9.67
N LEU A 125 -20.03 -15.63 -10.57
CA LEU A 125 -20.19 -14.18 -10.42
C LEU A 125 -20.93 -13.81 -9.12
N ILE A 126 -22.04 -14.48 -8.83
CA ILE A 126 -22.85 -14.24 -7.62
C ILE A 126 -22.05 -14.59 -6.36
N LEU A 127 -21.37 -15.74 -6.33
CA LEU A 127 -20.57 -16.14 -5.18
C LEU A 127 -19.38 -15.20 -4.94
N VAL A 128 -18.73 -14.70 -5.99
CA VAL A 128 -17.67 -13.70 -5.88
C VAL A 128 -18.21 -12.40 -5.28
N CYS A 129 -19.33 -11.89 -5.81
CA CYS A 129 -19.96 -10.67 -5.28
C CYS A 129 -20.33 -10.84 -3.80
N GLU A 130 -20.92 -11.97 -3.42
CA GLU A 130 -21.30 -12.24 -2.03
C GLU A 130 -20.06 -12.42 -1.13
N ALA A 131 -19.01 -13.09 -1.59
CA ALA A 131 -17.77 -13.26 -0.85
C ALA A 131 -17.10 -11.92 -0.57
N VAL A 132 -17.06 -11.02 -1.55
CA VAL A 132 -16.54 -9.65 -1.40
C VAL A 132 -17.36 -8.86 -0.39
N ARG A 133 -18.69 -8.92 -0.49
CA ARG A 133 -19.59 -8.23 0.43
C ARG A 133 -19.34 -8.65 1.89
N ARG A 134 -19.07 -9.97 2.11
CA ARG A 134 -18.80 -10.53 3.45
C ARG A 134 -17.43 -10.16 4.00
N THR A 135 -16.42 -10.08 3.14
CA THR A 135 -15.03 -9.90 3.59
C THR A 135 -14.59 -8.45 3.63
N LEU A 136 -15.06 -7.61 2.68
CA LEU A 136 -14.60 -6.24 2.47
C LEU A 136 -15.71 -5.19 2.51
N GLY A 137 -16.97 -5.65 2.48
CA GLY A 137 -18.11 -4.76 2.36
C GLY A 137 -18.46 -4.38 0.92
N PRO A 138 -19.38 -3.42 0.72
CA PRO A 138 -20.00 -3.17 -0.60
C PRO A 138 -19.20 -2.26 -1.53
N ILE A 139 -18.17 -1.56 -1.06
CA ILE A 139 -17.56 -0.44 -1.82
C ILE A 139 -17.00 -0.89 -3.16
N ILE A 140 -16.18 -1.95 -3.18
CA ILE A 140 -15.62 -2.47 -4.43
C ILE A 140 -16.71 -3.01 -5.37
N LEU A 141 -17.81 -3.54 -4.82
CA LEU A 141 -18.96 -3.99 -5.62
C LEU A 141 -19.71 -2.83 -6.27
N ILE A 142 -19.79 -1.68 -5.60
CA ILE A 142 -20.37 -0.46 -6.18
C ILE A 142 -19.52 0.00 -7.38
N VAL A 143 -18.19 -0.02 -7.23
CA VAL A 143 -17.26 0.31 -8.33
C VAL A 143 -17.39 -0.71 -9.47
N ALA A 144 -17.37 -2.01 -9.16
CA ALA A 144 -17.56 -3.06 -10.16
C ALA A 144 -18.94 -2.94 -10.86
N GLY A 145 -19.98 -2.68 -10.08
CA GLY A 145 -21.32 -2.43 -10.58
C GLY A 145 -21.41 -1.25 -11.53
N PHE A 146 -20.70 -0.15 -11.22
CA PHE A 146 -20.60 1.00 -12.14
C PHE A 146 -20.01 0.59 -13.49
N PHE A 147 -18.89 -0.14 -13.51
CA PHE A 147 -18.27 -0.57 -14.78
C PHE A 147 -19.12 -1.61 -15.53
N VAL A 148 -19.81 -2.50 -14.82
CA VAL A 148 -20.76 -3.45 -15.44
C VAL A 148 -21.97 -2.71 -16.03
N LEU A 149 -22.56 -1.77 -15.31
CA LEU A 149 -23.64 -0.92 -15.83
C LEU A 149 -23.19 -0.07 -17.01
N HIS A 150 -22.00 0.53 -16.91
CA HIS A 150 -21.40 1.21 -18.06
C HIS A 150 -21.28 0.27 -19.26
N ALA A 151 -20.75 -0.94 -19.05
CA ALA A 151 -20.58 -1.89 -20.16
C ALA A 151 -21.92 -2.29 -20.84
N LEU A 152 -23.02 -2.37 -20.10
CA LEU A 152 -24.33 -2.69 -20.63
C LEU A 152 -25.02 -1.51 -21.33
N PHE A 153 -24.74 -0.27 -20.90
CA PHE A 153 -25.45 0.94 -21.32
C PHE A 153 -24.49 2.05 -21.79
N ALA A 154 -23.33 1.70 -22.37
CA ALA A 154 -22.29 2.66 -22.75
C ALA A 154 -22.77 3.71 -23.76
N ASP A 155 -23.78 3.41 -24.57
CA ASP A 155 -24.44 4.31 -25.51
C ASP A 155 -25.31 5.42 -24.84
N HIS A 156 -25.58 5.29 -23.54
CA HIS A 156 -26.33 6.30 -22.76
C HIS A 156 -25.42 7.22 -21.95
N PHE A 157 -24.12 6.96 -21.89
CA PHE A 157 -23.18 7.78 -21.14
C PHE A 157 -22.63 8.95 -21.99
N PRO A 158 -22.41 10.13 -21.39
CA PRO A 158 -21.92 11.31 -22.12
C PRO A 158 -20.41 11.34 -22.27
N GLY A 159 -19.93 12.03 -23.29
CA GLY A 159 -18.53 12.41 -23.46
C GLY A 159 -17.60 11.22 -23.63
N ILE A 160 -16.52 11.17 -22.85
CA ILE A 160 -15.50 10.11 -22.92
C ILE A 160 -16.00 8.73 -22.47
N PHE A 161 -17.18 8.67 -21.84
CA PHE A 161 -17.80 7.41 -21.43
C PHE A 161 -18.80 6.88 -22.48
N TYR A 162 -19.05 7.60 -23.58
CA TYR A 162 -19.88 7.12 -24.66
C TYR A 162 -19.18 6.01 -25.45
N GLY A 163 -19.87 4.89 -25.72
CA GLY A 163 -19.29 3.79 -26.48
C GLY A 163 -20.33 2.73 -26.89
N PRO A 164 -19.92 1.69 -27.60
CA PRO A 164 -20.80 0.58 -27.97
C PRO A 164 -21.14 -0.25 -26.72
N PRO A 165 -22.44 -0.50 -26.45
CA PRO A 165 -22.84 -1.35 -25.34
C PRO A 165 -22.51 -2.81 -25.58
N ALA A 166 -22.05 -3.50 -24.55
CA ALA A 166 -21.80 -4.95 -24.62
C ALA A 166 -23.11 -5.75 -24.47
N ARG A 167 -23.28 -6.78 -25.28
CA ARG A 167 -24.40 -7.71 -25.08
C ARG A 167 -24.23 -8.48 -23.76
N PRO A 168 -25.31 -8.72 -22.98
CA PRO A 168 -25.20 -9.36 -21.67
C PRO A 168 -24.44 -10.70 -21.66
N LEU A 169 -24.67 -11.57 -22.63
CA LEU A 169 -23.94 -12.84 -22.74
C LEU A 169 -22.46 -12.64 -23.07
N THR A 170 -22.13 -11.68 -23.94
CA THR A 170 -20.74 -11.35 -24.28
C THR A 170 -20.03 -10.77 -23.07
N LEU A 171 -20.70 -9.91 -22.31
CA LEU A 171 -20.16 -9.38 -21.07
C LEU A 171 -19.93 -10.49 -20.04
N LEU A 172 -20.90 -11.38 -19.80
CA LEU A 172 -20.73 -12.50 -18.86
C LEU A 172 -19.54 -13.39 -19.25
N ARG A 173 -19.35 -13.64 -20.56
CA ARG A 173 -18.16 -14.36 -21.04
C ARG A 173 -16.88 -13.63 -20.72
N ALA A 174 -16.81 -12.33 -20.98
CA ALA A 174 -15.64 -11.51 -20.68
C ALA A 174 -15.33 -11.47 -19.17
N LEU A 175 -16.37 -11.44 -18.32
CA LEU A 175 -16.23 -11.37 -16.87
C LEU A 175 -15.78 -12.70 -16.25
N VAL A 176 -16.27 -13.85 -16.72
CA VAL A 176 -16.08 -15.12 -16.01
C VAL A 176 -15.26 -16.13 -16.81
N VAL A 177 -15.49 -16.23 -18.12
CA VAL A 177 -14.89 -17.31 -18.94
C VAL A 177 -13.60 -16.89 -19.60
N GLY A 178 -13.45 -15.59 -19.90
CA GLY A 178 -12.26 -15.02 -20.53
C GLY A 178 -11.08 -14.85 -19.57
N ASP A 179 -9.87 -14.84 -20.13
CA ASP A 179 -8.63 -14.67 -19.39
C ASP A 179 -8.45 -13.27 -18.79
N GLY A 180 -9.24 -12.28 -19.22
CA GLY A 180 -9.21 -10.89 -18.73
C GLY A 180 -10.17 -10.60 -17.58
N GLY A 181 -11.01 -11.56 -17.19
CA GLY A 181 -12.04 -11.40 -16.17
C GLY A 181 -11.64 -11.93 -14.78
N ILE A 182 -12.60 -12.58 -14.11
CA ILE A 182 -12.45 -13.13 -12.75
C ILE A 182 -11.24 -14.08 -12.66
N PHE A 183 -11.01 -14.95 -13.64
CA PHE A 183 -9.87 -15.87 -13.66
C PHE A 183 -8.61 -15.27 -14.33
N GLY A 184 -8.56 -13.95 -14.47
CA GLY A 184 -7.46 -13.23 -15.07
C GLY A 184 -6.18 -13.17 -14.22
N ALA A 185 -5.26 -12.28 -14.62
CA ALA A 185 -3.96 -12.09 -13.96
C ALA A 185 -4.05 -11.89 -12.45
N PRO A 186 -5.03 -11.14 -11.88
CA PRO A 186 -5.10 -10.98 -10.43
C PRO A 186 -5.25 -12.31 -9.67
N ILE A 187 -6.09 -13.20 -10.14
CA ILE A 187 -6.26 -14.54 -9.52
C ILE A 187 -5.06 -15.45 -9.81
N ALA A 188 -4.42 -15.32 -10.98
CA ALA A 188 -3.19 -16.04 -11.28
C ALA A 188 -2.13 -15.79 -10.21
N VAL A 189 -1.89 -14.52 -9.90
CA VAL A 189 -0.91 -14.09 -8.88
C VAL A 189 -1.29 -14.58 -7.48
N MET A 190 -2.58 -14.52 -7.12
CA MET A 190 -3.05 -15.03 -5.84
C MET A 190 -2.73 -16.52 -5.70
N ALA A 191 -3.00 -17.32 -6.76
CA ALA A 191 -2.78 -18.76 -6.76
C ALA A 191 -1.29 -19.15 -6.78
N GLN A 192 -0.46 -18.44 -7.54
CA GLN A 192 0.94 -18.84 -7.75
C GLN A 192 1.88 -18.34 -6.65
N TYR A 193 1.72 -17.10 -6.20
CA TYR A 193 2.71 -16.43 -5.35
C TYR A 193 2.15 -16.02 -4.00
N VAL A 194 1.05 -15.27 -3.97
CA VAL A 194 0.60 -14.56 -2.76
C VAL A 194 0.26 -15.50 -1.63
N VAL A 195 -0.38 -16.63 -1.92
CA VAL A 195 -0.71 -17.65 -0.90
C VAL A 195 0.53 -18.18 -0.20
N LEU A 196 1.64 -18.41 -0.93
CA LEU A 196 2.89 -18.90 -0.35
C LEU A 196 3.53 -17.85 0.57
N PHE A 197 3.55 -16.58 0.15
CA PHE A 197 4.09 -15.50 0.98
C PHE A 197 3.23 -15.19 2.21
N ILE A 198 1.90 -15.33 2.11
CA ILE A 198 1.03 -15.22 3.28
C ILE A 198 1.28 -16.39 4.25
N LEU A 199 1.45 -17.61 3.75
CA LEU A 199 1.80 -18.76 4.58
C LEU A 199 3.17 -18.56 5.26
N PHE A 200 4.15 -18.08 4.51
CA PHE A 200 5.45 -17.68 5.04
C PHE A 200 5.30 -16.66 6.19
N GLY A 201 4.52 -15.59 5.99
CA GLY A 201 4.26 -14.57 6.99
C GLY A 201 3.61 -15.13 8.27
N GLN A 202 2.65 -16.07 8.13
CA GLN A 202 2.02 -16.74 9.27
C GLN A 202 3.01 -17.61 10.05
N LEU A 203 3.89 -18.33 9.35
CA LEU A 203 4.94 -19.11 10.01
C LEU A 203 5.96 -18.22 10.72
N LEU A 204 6.34 -17.08 10.13
CA LEU A 204 7.21 -16.12 10.80
C LEU A 204 6.55 -15.52 12.05
N ALA A 205 5.26 -15.27 12.01
CA ALA A 205 4.52 -14.82 13.20
C ALA A 205 4.52 -15.90 14.29
N LEU A 206 4.36 -17.17 13.91
CA LEU A 206 4.42 -18.31 14.84
C LEU A 206 5.77 -18.42 15.55
N VAL A 207 6.89 -18.17 14.85
CA VAL A 207 8.24 -18.24 15.43
C VAL A 207 8.64 -16.95 16.19
N GLY A 208 7.79 -15.92 16.20
CA GLY A 208 7.97 -14.72 17.01
C GLY A 208 8.82 -13.61 16.38
N VAL A 209 8.90 -13.56 15.05
CA VAL A 209 9.67 -12.53 14.31
C VAL A 209 9.13 -11.12 14.61
N GLY A 210 7.82 -10.94 14.80
CA GLY A 210 7.22 -9.65 15.12
C GLY A 210 7.75 -9.07 16.45
N ASP A 211 7.80 -9.88 17.49
CA ASP A 211 8.36 -9.49 18.79
C ASP A 211 9.85 -9.18 18.71
N PHE A 212 10.59 -9.93 17.93
CA PHE A 212 12.01 -9.68 17.68
C PHE A 212 12.21 -8.32 17.00
N PHE A 213 11.45 -8.00 15.94
CA PHE A 213 11.55 -6.71 15.26
C PHE A 213 11.23 -5.54 16.18
N LEU A 214 10.22 -5.70 17.02
CA LEU A 214 9.87 -4.69 18.00
C LEU A 214 11.01 -4.46 19.00
N ARG A 215 11.56 -5.54 19.60
CA ARG A 215 12.72 -5.44 20.51
C ARG A 215 13.95 -4.83 19.84
N LEU A 216 14.24 -5.24 18.62
CA LEU A 216 15.36 -4.70 17.85
C LEU A 216 15.19 -3.20 17.58
N ALA A 217 14.02 -2.77 17.13
CA ALA A 217 13.72 -1.35 16.87
C ALA A 217 13.83 -0.50 18.15
N PHE A 218 13.30 -0.99 19.28
CA PHE A 218 13.46 -0.30 20.57
C PHE A 218 14.88 -0.26 21.08
N SER A 219 15.67 -1.30 20.87
CA SER A 219 17.09 -1.32 21.27
C SER A 219 17.91 -0.30 20.49
N LEU A 220 17.59 -0.07 19.22
CA LEU A 220 18.32 0.86 18.33
C LEU A 220 17.91 2.32 18.53
N PHE A 221 16.64 2.58 18.70
CA PHE A 221 16.08 3.94 18.62
C PHE A 221 15.41 4.42 19.91
N GLY A 222 15.03 3.54 20.84
CA GLY A 222 14.26 3.88 22.03
C GLY A 222 14.89 4.93 22.93
N HIS A 223 16.25 4.99 22.98
CA HIS A 223 17.02 5.95 23.78
C HIS A 223 17.22 7.31 23.10
N ARG A 224 16.71 7.50 21.87
CA ARG A 224 16.86 8.74 21.12
C ARG A 224 15.61 9.61 21.26
N THR A 225 15.73 10.92 21.02
CA THR A 225 14.58 11.83 20.96
C THR A 225 13.52 11.29 20.02
N GLY A 226 12.28 11.20 20.51
CA GLY A 226 11.20 10.58 19.75
C GLY A 226 11.33 9.06 19.62
N GLY A 227 12.14 8.42 20.49
CA GLY A 227 12.51 7.00 20.39
C GLY A 227 11.35 6.04 20.18
N PRO A 228 10.27 6.08 20.95
CA PRO A 228 9.13 5.18 20.77
C PRO A 228 8.45 5.29 19.43
N ALA A 229 8.25 6.50 18.91
CA ALA A 229 7.66 6.71 17.60
C ALA A 229 8.61 6.28 16.47
N LYS A 230 9.93 6.50 16.62
CA LYS A 230 10.94 5.99 15.69
C LYS A 230 11.01 4.46 15.69
N ALA A 231 10.95 3.85 16.87
CA ALA A 231 10.91 2.41 17.00
C ALA A 231 9.64 1.82 16.37
N SER A 232 8.48 2.50 16.52
CA SER A 232 7.23 2.17 15.82
C SER A 232 7.44 2.19 14.31
N VAL A 233 8.00 3.26 13.74
CA VAL A 233 8.25 3.39 12.30
C VAL A 233 9.13 2.25 11.78
N ILE A 234 10.22 1.93 12.46
CA ILE A 234 11.16 0.88 12.02
C ILE A 234 10.56 -0.52 12.20
N SER A 235 9.91 -0.81 13.34
CA SER A 235 9.28 -2.11 13.56
C SER A 235 8.14 -2.37 12.58
N SER A 236 7.34 -1.33 12.28
CA SER A 236 6.25 -1.44 11.29
C SER A 236 6.78 -1.54 9.86
N ALA A 237 7.92 -0.91 9.53
CA ALA A 237 8.60 -1.13 8.26
C ALA A 237 9.03 -2.59 8.10
N MET A 238 9.70 -3.14 9.11
CA MET A 238 10.18 -4.53 9.10
C MET A 238 9.03 -5.54 9.10
N MET A 239 7.99 -5.31 9.89
CA MET A 239 6.83 -6.21 9.94
C MET A 239 5.95 -6.08 8.71
N GLY A 240 5.80 -4.87 8.18
CA GLY A 240 5.01 -4.58 6.99
C GLY A 240 5.54 -5.27 5.74
N THR A 241 6.87 -5.34 5.60
CA THR A 241 7.49 -6.07 4.47
C THR A 241 7.17 -7.57 4.46
N LEU A 242 6.77 -8.15 5.61
CA LEU A 242 6.38 -9.56 5.71
C LEU A 242 4.87 -9.76 5.59
N SER A 243 4.09 -8.88 6.21
CA SER A 243 2.64 -9.03 6.29
C SER A 243 1.92 -8.63 5.01
N GLY A 244 2.50 -7.71 4.24
CA GLY A 244 1.89 -7.16 3.03
C GLY A 244 0.54 -6.47 3.24
N SER A 245 0.13 -6.24 4.49
CA SER A 245 -1.16 -5.67 4.88
C SER A 245 -0.99 -4.52 5.85
N ALA A 246 -1.35 -3.31 5.46
CA ALA A 246 -1.30 -2.15 6.34
C ALA A 246 -2.18 -2.32 7.59
N ILE A 247 -3.40 -2.83 7.42
CA ILE A 247 -4.33 -3.06 8.54
C ILE A 247 -3.79 -4.16 9.46
N GLY A 248 -3.33 -5.28 8.90
CA GLY A 248 -2.73 -6.39 9.66
C GLY A 248 -1.52 -5.92 10.48
N ASN A 249 -0.68 -5.07 9.90
CA ASN A 249 0.48 -4.50 10.56
C ASN A 249 0.07 -3.57 11.71
N VAL A 250 -0.87 -2.65 11.49
CA VAL A 250 -1.44 -1.78 12.55
C VAL A 250 -1.98 -2.61 13.73
N LEU A 251 -2.68 -3.70 13.47
CA LEU A 251 -3.26 -4.52 14.53
C LEU A 251 -2.21 -5.33 15.32
N THR A 252 -1.08 -5.64 14.70
CA THR A 252 0.03 -6.38 15.36
C THR A 252 1.00 -5.44 16.06
N THR A 253 1.69 -4.57 15.34
CA THR A 253 2.68 -3.65 15.91
C THR A 253 2.02 -2.51 16.67
N GLY A 254 0.93 -1.95 16.14
CA GLY A 254 0.21 -0.81 16.73
C GLY A 254 -0.43 -1.12 18.08
N ALA A 255 -0.80 -2.38 18.34
CA ALA A 255 -1.31 -2.79 19.64
C ALA A 255 -0.31 -2.50 20.79
N PHE A 256 0.99 -2.49 20.50
CA PHE A 256 2.05 -2.18 21.47
C PHE A 256 2.58 -0.76 21.33
N THR A 257 2.83 -0.32 20.11
CA THR A 257 3.51 0.96 19.83
C THR A 257 2.61 2.16 20.10
N ILE A 258 1.34 2.12 19.74
CA ILE A 258 0.37 3.21 19.94
C ILE A 258 0.16 3.51 21.45
N PRO A 259 -0.16 2.55 22.32
CA PRO A 259 -0.28 2.81 23.74
C PRO A 259 1.00 3.34 24.38
N LEU A 260 2.17 2.90 23.91
CA LEU A 260 3.45 3.38 24.40
C LEU A 260 3.70 4.83 23.98
N MET A 261 3.47 5.20 22.73
CA MET A 261 3.55 6.60 22.27
C MET A 261 2.62 7.51 23.09
N ARG A 262 1.39 7.05 23.36
CA ARG A 262 0.44 7.80 24.19
C ARG A 262 0.91 8.03 25.61
N ARG A 263 1.45 6.99 26.26
CA ARG A 263 2.00 7.09 27.65
C ARG A 263 3.16 8.10 27.74
N LEU A 264 3.85 8.34 26.63
CA LEU A 264 4.97 9.29 26.59
C LEU A 264 4.55 10.69 26.13
N GLY A 265 3.25 10.94 26.00
CA GLY A 265 2.70 12.27 25.76
C GLY A 265 2.38 12.61 24.30
N TYR A 266 2.51 11.67 23.38
CA TYR A 266 2.05 11.91 22.01
C TYR A 266 0.52 12.04 21.93
N ARG A 267 0.06 12.98 21.11
CA ARG A 267 -1.38 13.16 20.85
C ARG A 267 -1.97 11.88 20.26
N PRO A 268 -3.20 11.49 20.67
CA PRO A 268 -3.82 10.24 20.19
C PRO A 268 -3.86 10.12 18.67
N ALA A 269 -4.29 11.18 17.97
CA ALA A 269 -4.36 11.21 16.51
C ALA A 269 -2.98 11.08 15.85
N PHE A 270 -1.94 11.70 16.44
CA PHE A 270 -0.57 11.60 15.94
C PHE A 270 -0.01 10.18 16.12
N ALA A 271 -0.22 9.55 17.28
CA ALA A 271 0.23 8.19 17.54
C ALA A 271 -0.45 7.19 16.57
N ALA A 272 -1.76 7.32 16.36
CA ALA A 272 -2.50 6.52 15.37
C ALA A 272 -2.00 6.79 13.94
N GLY A 273 -1.81 8.05 13.58
CA GLY A 273 -1.33 8.47 12.26
C GLY A 273 0.08 7.96 11.95
N THR A 274 0.98 8.01 12.94
CA THR A 274 2.35 7.48 12.80
C THR A 274 2.35 5.99 12.49
N GLU A 275 1.60 5.22 13.26
CA GLU A 275 1.51 3.77 13.06
C GLU A 275 0.85 3.43 11.72
N ALA A 276 -0.24 4.13 11.37
CA ALA A 276 -0.94 3.92 10.11
C ALA A 276 -0.04 4.24 8.89
N ALA A 277 0.70 5.36 8.92
CA ALA A 277 1.63 5.73 7.86
C ALA A 277 2.79 4.73 7.75
N ALA A 278 3.40 4.34 8.87
CA ALA A 278 4.49 3.37 8.89
C ALA A 278 4.04 1.99 8.41
N SER A 279 2.89 1.52 8.87
CA SER A 279 2.31 0.23 8.45
C SER A 279 1.95 0.21 6.96
N THR A 280 1.48 1.33 6.43
CA THR A 280 1.16 1.50 5.01
C THR A 280 2.43 1.44 4.15
N GLY A 281 3.50 2.10 4.58
CA GLY A 281 4.81 2.03 3.91
C GLY A 281 5.42 0.62 3.88
N GLY A 282 5.07 -0.24 4.82
CA GLY A 282 5.52 -1.64 4.81
C GLY A 282 5.12 -2.40 3.55
N MET A 283 4.00 -2.01 2.91
CA MET A 283 3.54 -2.64 1.66
C MET A 283 4.42 -2.32 0.43
N ILE A 284 5.22 -1.26 0.50
CA ILE A 284 6.17 -0.87 -0.56
C ILE A 284 7.62 -1.18 -0.19
N MET A 285 7.88 -1.68 1.02
CA MET A 285 9.24 -1.92 1.50
C MET A 285 9.74 -3.29 1.09
N PRO A 286 10.84 -3.39 0.33
CA PRO A 286 11.49 -4.67 0.01
C PRO A 286 11.90 -5.46 1.27
N PRO A 287 12.08 -6.81 1.21
CA PRO A 287 12.09 -7.63 -0.02
C PRO A 287 10.75 -8.25 -0.43
N VAL A 288 9.75 -8.41 0.47
CA VAL A 288 8.51 -9.13 0.14
C VAL A 288 7.44 -8.17 -0.37
N MET A 289 7.36 -6.96 0.23
CA MET A 289 6.37 -5.95 -0.15
C MET A 289 4.92 -6.47 0.09
N GLY A 290 3.93 -5.89 -0.55
CA GLY A 290 2.56 -6.41 -0.50
C GLY A 290 2.22 -7.25 -1.73
N ALA A 291 1.04 -7.89 -1.73
CA ALA A 291 0.51 -8.65 -2.86
C ALA A 291 0.53 -7.87 -4.19
N ILE A 292 0.48 -6.54 -4.12
CA ILE A 292 0.48 -5.64 -5.28
C ILE A 292 1.76 -5.80 -6.11
N ALA A 293 2.93 -5.94 -5.48
CA ALA A 293 4.20 -6.03 -6.19
C ALA A 293 4.30 -7.32 -7.03
N PHE A 294 3.71 -8.42 -6.57
CA PHE A 294 3.60 -9.64 -7.35
C PHE A 294 2.65 -9.48 -8.54
N ILE A 295 1.51 -8.80 -8.31
CA ILE A 295 0.56 -8.48 -9.38
C ILE A 295 1.22 -7.58 -10.42
N MET A 296 2.06 -6.63 -9.98
CA MET A 296 2.81 -5.73 -10.84
C MET A 296 3.81 -6.50 -11.73
N ALA A 297 4.53 -7.47 -11.16
CA ALA A 297 5.47 -8.32 -11.89
C ALA A 297 4.76 -9.08 -13.04
N GLU A 298 3.59 -9.64 -12.77
CA GLU A 298 2.78 -10.34 -13.77
C GLU A 298 2.31 -9.43 -14.90
N PHE A 299 1.81 -8.23 -14.57
CA PHE A 299 1.36 -7.27 -15.60
C PHE A 299 2.49 -6.68 -16.43
N LEU A 300 3.67 -6.50 -15.84
CA LEU A 300 4.85 -6.01 -16.55
C LEU A 300 5.58 -7.11 -17.33
N GLY A 301 5.36 -8.39 -16.99
CA GLY A 301 6.16 -9.49 -17.51
C GLY A 301 7.63 -9.41 -17.11
N MET A 302 7.94 -8.75 -15.97
CA MET A 302 9.28 -8.56 -15.43
C MET A 302 9.56 -9.53 -14.30
N GLU A 303 10.83 -9.83 -14.07
CA GLU A 303 11.23 -10.59 -12.90
C GLU A 303 10.96 -9.79 -11.62
N TYR A 304 10.46 -10.47 -10.59
CA TYR A 304 10.15 -9.81 -9.32
C TYR A 304 11.34 -9.08 -8.69
N VAL A 305 12.56 -9.59 -8.88
CA VAL A 305 13.78 -8.96 -8.36
C VAL A 305 14.01 -7.57 -8.94
N GLU A 306 13.65 -7.34 -10.19
CA GLU A 306 13.77 -6.02 -10.85
C GLU A 306 12.83 -5.00 -10.19
N ILE A 307 11.62 -5.44 -9.83
CA ILE A 307 10.65 -4.61 -9.10
C ILE A 307 11.14 -4.31 -7.68
N VAL A 308 11.71 -5.32 -7.00
CA VAL A 308 12.33 -5.14 -5.68
C VAL A 308 13.44 -4.09 -5.74
N ILE A 309 14.33 -4.17 -6.73
CA ILE A 309 15.42 -3.20 -6.94
C ILE A 309 14.84 -1.79 -7.17
N ALA A 310 13.88 -1.65 -8.08
CA ALA A 310 13.26 -0.36 -8.38
C ALA A 310 12.54 0.26 -7.15
N ALA A 311 12.06 -0.56 -6.22
CA ALA A 311 11.35 -0.09 -5.02
C ALA A 311 12.28 0.38 -3.89
N ILE A 312 13.58 0.03 -3.89
CA ILE A 312 14.51 0.29 -2.76
C ILE A 312 14.58 1.78 -2.42
N ILE A 313 14.91 2.60 -3.42
CA ILE A 313 15.09 4.06 -3.21
C ILE A 313 13.75 4.71 -2.81
N PRO A 314 12.65 4.56 -3.57
CA PRO A 314 11.37 5.15 -3.21
C PRO A 314 10.86 4.76 -1.82
N ALA A 315 10.96 3.48 -1.44
CA ALA A 315 10.55 3.01 -0.13
C ALA A 315 11.42 3.58 1.00
N THR A 316 12.76 3.64 0.78
CA THR A 316 13.69 4.22 1.75
C THR A 316 13.40 5.70 1.95
N LEU A 317 13.14 6.46 0.89
CA LEU A 317 12.76 7.87 0.95
C LEU A 317 11.43 8.08 1.70
N TYR A 318 10.45 7.22 1.49
CA TYR A 318 9.19 7.27 2.22
C TYR A 318 9.40 7.13 3.74
N PHE A 319 10.14 6.11 4.16
CA PHE A 319 10.42 5.89 5.57
C PHE A 319 11.32 6.96 6.18
N LEU A 320 12.25 7.53 5.40
CA LEU A 320 13.06 8.69 5.81
C LEU A 320 12.16 9.86 6.23
N VAL A 321 11.15 10.19 5.42
CA VAL A 321 10.23 11.30 5.70
C VAL A 321 9.46 11.06 7.00
N ILE A 322 8.86 9.89 7.18
CA ILE A 322 8.13 9.56 8.41
C ILE A 322 9.06 9.61 9.62
N PHE A 323 10.25 9.02 9.51
CA PHE A 323 11.23 9.00 10.58
C PHE A 323 11.69 10.41 11.00
N LEU A 324 11.90 11.30 10.02
CA LEU A 324 12.25 12.70 10.27
C LEU A 324 11.05 13.48 10.81
N ALA A 325 9.86 13.28 10.28
CA ALA A 325 8.65 13.95 10.77
C ALA A 325 8.38 13.63 12.25
N VAL A 326 8.50 12.35 12.65
CA VAL A 326 8.40 11.96 14.08
C VAL A 326 9.53 12.57 14.92
N HIS A 327 10.74 12.71 14.37
CA HIS A 327 11.84 13.38 15.06
C HIS A 327 11.56 14.86 15.28
N PHE A 328 11.13 15.57 14.25
CA PHE A 328 10.80 16.99 14.33
C PHE A 328 9.62 17.24 15.27
N GLU A 329 8.58 16.41 15.23
CA GLU A 329 7.45 16.51 16.17
C GLU A 329 7.90 16.31 17.61
N ALA A 330 8.75 15.32 17.89
CA ALA A 330 9.27 15.07 19.23
C ALA A 330 10.14 16.26 19.73
N LYS A 331 10.94 16.86 18.86
CA LYS A 331 11.70 18.09 19.17
C LYS A 331 10.76 19.26 19.43
N ARG A 332 9.75 19.46 18.58
CA ARG A 332 8.78 20.55 18.68
C ARG A 332 7.97 20.50 19.98
N THR A 333 7.62 19.29 20.41
CA THR A 333 6.77 19.06 21.61
C THR A 333 7.57 18.76 22.87
N GLY A 334 8.90 18.70 22.80
CA GLY A 334 9.76 18.41 23.95
C GLY A 334 9.67 16.96 24.45
N LEU A 335 9.21 16.01 23.61
CA LEU A 335 9.06 14.61 24.00
C LEU A 335 10.43 13.93 24.10
N GLY A 336 10.66 13.30 25.25
CA GLY A 336 11.93 12.69 25.60
C GLY A 336 12.17 11.31 24.98
N ALA A 337 13.26 10.71 25.42
CA ALA A 337 13.66 9.35 25.13
C ALA A 337 13.26 8.42 26.28
N LEU A 338 13.23 7.13 26.02
CA LEU A 338 13.12 6.12 27.08
C LEU A 338 14.48 6.00 27.81
N PRO A 339 14.47 5.78 29.15
CA PRO A 339 15.68 5.48 29.90
C PRO A 339 16.39 4.25 29.35
N LYS A 340 17.72 4.30 29.22
CA LYS A 340 18.50 3.19 28.63
C LYS A 340 18.41 1.89 29.44
N ASP A 341 18.23 1.98 30.73
CA ASP A 341 18.09 0.86 31.66
C ASP A 341 16.79 0.03 31.42
N ARG A 342 15.81 0.66 30.77
CA ARG A 342 14.53 0.01 30.42
C ARG A 342 14.50 -0.53 29.00
N LEU A 343 15.58 -0.39 28.25
CA LEU A 343 15.67 -0.82 26.85
C LEU A 343 16.47 -2.12 26.73
N PRO A 344 16.08 -3.01 25.81
CA PRO A 344 16.89 -4.20 25.51
C PRO A 344 18.24 -3.76 24.91
N VAL A 345 19.30 -4.52 25.22
CA VAL A 345 20.65 -4.29 24.68
C VAL A 345 20.71 -4.89 23.26
N THR A 346 21.05 -4.08 22.26
CA THR A 346 21.04 -4.47 20.83
C THR A 346 21.87 -5.74 20.58
N ARG A 347 23.09 -5.82 21.16
CA ARG A 347 23.97 -6.98 21.01
C ARG A 347 23.33 -8.26 21.57
N GLU A 348 22.62 -8.15 22.67
CA GLU A 348 21.95 -9.30 23.29
C GLU A 348 20.73 -9.77 22.46
N VAL A 349 19.94 -8.81 21.96
CA VAL A 349 18.81 -9.10 21.06
C VAL A 349 19.30 -9.83 19.82
N LEU A 350 20.32 -9.30 19.14
CA LEU A 350 20.89 -9.93 17.95
C LEU A 350 21.53 -11.30 18.24
N ARG A 351 22.25 -11.43 19.37
CA ARG A 351 22.86 -12.71 19.74
C ARG A 351 21.84 -13.80 20.05
N ARG A 352 20.74 -13.45 20.73
CA ARG A 352 19.71 -14.41 21.16
C ARG A 352 18.68 -14.71 20.09
N GLU A 353 18.38 -13.74 19.22
CA GLU A 353 17.22 -13.78 18.33
C GLU A 353 17.55 -13.47 16.88
N GLY A 354 18.79 -13.06 16.58
CA GLY A 354 19.22 -12.69 15.21
C GLY A 354 19.06 -13.80 14.17
N TYR A 355 19.01 -15.07 14.61
CA TYR A 355 18.71 -16.20 13.74
C TYR A 355 17.34 -16.09 13.06
N LEU A 356 16.41 -15.30 13.64
CA LEU A 356 15.10 -15.03 13.05
C LEU A 356 15.15 -14.21 11.76
N LEU A 357 16.30 -13.59 11.44
CA LEU A 357 16.53 -12.94 10.14
C LEU A 357 16.85 -13.96 9.03
N PHE A 358 17.20 -15.20 9.37
CA PHE A 358 17.63 -16.20 8.39
C PHE A 358 16.61 -16.49 7.28
N PRO A 359 15.28 -16.65 7.56
CA PRO A 359 14.30 -16.84 6.49
C PRO A 359 14.20 -15.65 5.53
N MET A 360 14.42 -14.42 6.03
CA MET A 360 14.48 -13.23 5.16
C MET A 360 15.76 -13.21 4.31
N ALA A 361 16.89 -13.64 4.90
CA ALA A 361 18.13 -13.77 4.16
C ALA A 361 18.02 -14.83 3.04
N LEU A 362 17.24 -15.90 3.26
CA LEU A 362 16.93 -16.89 2.22
C LEU A 362 16.13 -16.27 1.06
N ILE A 363 15.17 -15.38 1.34
CA ILE A 363 14.43 -14.67 0.29
C ILE A 363 15.38 -13.81 -0.54
N VAL A 364 16.13 -12.93 0.13
CA VAL A 364 17.04 -12.01 -0.56
C VAL A 364 18.12 -12.78 -1.32
N GLY A 365 18.76 -13.76 -0.67
CA GLY A 365 19.80 -14.59 -1.28
C GLY A 365 19.28 -15.41 -2.46
N GLY A 366 18.10 -15.99 -2.36
CA GLY A 366 17.47 -16.75 -3.43
C GLY A 366 17.13 -15.90 -4.64
N LEU A 367 16.57 -14.69 -4.43
CA LEU A 367 16.26 -13.74 -5.49
C LEU A 367 17.54 -13.26 -6.20
N VAL A 368 18.57 -12.90 -5.44
CA VAL A 368 19.89 -12.48 -6.00
C VAL A 368 20.57 -13.62 -6.74
N ALA A 369 20.38 -14.87 -6.29
CA ALA A 369 20.89 -16.05 -6.98
C ALA A 369 20.11 -16.43 -8.26
N GLY A 370 19.05 -15.67 -8.61
CA GLY A 370 18.25 -15.90 -9.82
C GLY A 370 17.26 -17.07 -9.70
N PHE A 371 16.90 -17.49 -8.48
CA PHE A 371 15.86 -18.51 -8.28
C PHE A 371 14.48 -17.93 -8.53
N SER A 372 13.56 -18.76 -9.04
CA SER A 372 12.18 -18.36 -9.22
C SER A 372 11.53 -17.97 -7.89
N ILE A 373 10.64 -16.98 -7.93
CA ILE A 373 9.96 -16.46 -6.73
C ILE A 373 9.18 -17.55 -5.97
N VAL A 374 8.63 -18.52 -6.67
CA VAL A 374 7.90 -19.66 -6.08
C VAL A 374 8.88 -20.54 -5.28
N LEU A 375 10.03 -20.88 -5.86
CA LEU A 375 11.06 -21.67 -5.18
C LEU A 375 11.62 -20.94 -3.97
N VAL A 376 11.88 -19.63 -4.10
CA VAL A 376 12.33 -18.77 -2.99
C VAL A 376 11.31 -18.77 -1.85
N ALA A 377 10.02 -18.65 -2.15
CA ALA A 377 8.95 -18.70 -1.15
C ALA A 377 8.92 -20.06 -0.42
N VAL A 378 9.03 -21.17 -1.15
CA VAL A 378 9.08 -22.54 -0.58
C VAL A 378 10.30 -22.71 0.32
N ILE A 379 11.49 -22.29 -0.13
CA ILE A 379 12.73 -22.34 0.67
C ILE A 379 12.58 -21.49 1.95
N ALA A 380 12.00 -20.30 1.85
CA ALA A 380 11.79 -19.43 2.99
C ALA A 380 10.76 -20.01 3.99
N ILE A 381 9.68 -20.66 3.51
CA ILE A 381 8.71 -21.41 4.32
C ILE A 381 9.42 -22.53 5.09
N ALA A 382 10.22 -23.33 4.39
CA ALA A 382 11.01 -24.41 5.01
C ALA A 382 12.00 -23.85 6.05
N GLY A 383 12.68 -22.73 5.72
CA GLY A 383 13.56 -22.04 6.65
C GLY A 383 12.85 -21.55 7.91
N ALA A 384 11.68 -20.92 7.76
CA ALA A 384 10.87 -20.47 8.88
C ALA A 384 10.40 -21.65 9.76
N PHE A 385 9.97 -22.74 9.14
CA PHE A 385 9.58 -23.97 9.84
C PHE A 385 10.72 -24.55 10.66
N VAL A 386 11.91 -24.69 10.06
CA VAL A 386 13.12 -25.20 10.75
C VAL A 386 13.54 -24.29 11.89
N MET A 387 13.47 -22.95 11.70
CA MET A 387 13.78 -21.98 12.76
C MET A 387 12.85 -22.10 13.97
N GLY A 388 11.64 -22.58 13.77
CA GLY A 388 10.68 -22.82 14.87
C GLY A 388 11.22 -23.83 15.91
N PHE A 389 12.08 -24.76 15.55
CA PHE A 389 12.66 -25.75 16.47
C PHE A 389 13.79 -25.20 17.37
N VAL A 390 14.32 -24.01 17.09
CA VAL A 390 15.43 -23.43 17.87
C VAL A 390 15.03 -23.18 19.34
N ARG A 391 13.76 -22.83 19.61
CA ARG A 391 13.25 -22.60 20.97
C ARG A 391 12.02 -23.46 21.23
N ARG A 392 11.94 -24.08 22.43
CA ARG A 392 10.78 -24.88 22.83
C ARG A 392 9.44 -24.10 22.79
N ALA A 393 9.48 -22.79 23.08
CA ALA A 393 8.31 -21.92 23.04
C ALA A 393 7.72 -21.73 21.64
N THR A 394 8.55 -21.86 20.60
CA THR A 394 8.20 -21.65 19.19
C THR A 394 8.10 -22.96 18.39
N TRP A 395 8.21 -24.12 19.04
CA TRP A 395 8.15 -25.39 18.32
C TRP A 395 6.89 -25.47 17.45
N PRO A 396 7.06 -25.81 16.17
CA PRO A 396 5.97 -25.94 15.22
C PRO A 396 5.23 -27.28 15.46
N THR A 397 4.43 -27.32 16.54
CA THR A 397 3.57 -28.46 16.79
C THR A 397 2.53 -28.59 15.66
N PRO A 398 2.01 -29.80 15.37
CA PRO A 398 1.02 -29.98 14.29
C PRO A 398 -0.15 -29.00 14.38
N ILE A 399 -0.68 -28.75 15.58
CA ILE A 399 -1.77 -27.80 15.81
C ILE A 399 -1.37 -26.39 15.41
N ARG A 400 -0.19 -25.91 15.82
CA ARG A 400 0.30 -24.56 15.49
C ARG A 400 0.55 -24.38 13.98
N VAL A 401 1.05 -25.41 13.31
CA VAL A 401 1.23 -25.40 11.86
C VAL A 401 -0.12 -25.34 11.16
N MET A 402 -1.09 -26.14 11.59
CA MET A 402 -2.45 -26.11 11.07
C MET A 402 -3.13 -24.75 11.33
N GLU A 403 -2.92 -24.12 12.48
CA GLU A 403 -3.38 -22.76 12.78
C GLU A 403 -2.75 -21.72 11.83
N ALA A 404 -1.45 -21.84 11.53
CA ALA A 404 -0.78 -20.97 10.57
C ALA A 404 -1.34 -21.18 9.15
N MET A 405 -1.58 -22.43 8.73
CA MET A 405 -2.23 -22.76 7.45
C MET A 405 -3.65 -22.20 7.38
N GLU A 406 -4.44 -22.33 8.44
CA GLU A 406 -5.77 -21.74 8.55
C GLU A 406 -5.73 -20.21 8.42
N GLY A 407 -4.83 -19.56 9.16
CA GLY A 407 -4.65 -18.10 9.10
C GLY A 407 -4.26 -17.62 7.69
N ALA A 408 -3.35 -18.35 7.05
CA ALA A 408 -2.93 -18.08 5.67
C ALA A 408 -4.10 -18.25 4.68
N ALA A 409 -4.82 -19.34 4.78
CA ALA A 409 -5.94 -19.65 3.89
C ALA A 409 -7.08 -18.61 4.02
N ARG A 410 -7.45 -18.23 5.25
CA ARG A 410 -8.46 -17.19 5.50
C ARG A 410 -8.06 -15.82 4.94
N ALA A 411 -6.82 -15.41 5.16
CA ALA A 411 -6.29 -14.15 4.65
C ALA A 411 -6.26 -14.15 3.12
N THR A 412 -5.78 -15.25 2.53
CA THR A 412 -5.73 -15.41 1.07
C THR A 412 -7.15 -15.45 0.47
N ALA A 413 -8.11 -16.12 1.10
CA ALA A 413 -9.49 -16.20 0.60
C ALA A 413 -10.14 -14.81 0.48
N SER A 414 -9.94 -13.92 1.47
CA SER A 414 -10.41 -12.53 1.40
C SER A 414 -9.73 -11.75 0.27
N LEU A 415 -8.41 -11.89 0.10
CA LEU A 415 -7.67 -11.23 -0.97
C LEU A 415 -8.04 -11.77 -2.36
N SER A 416 -8.30 -13.08 -2.48
CA SER A 416 -8.76 -13.71 -3.74
C SER A 416 -10.14 -13.23 -4.14
N ALA A 417 -11.07 -13.06 -3.19
CA ALA A 417 -12.36 -12.43 -3.45
C ALA A 417 -12.18 -11.00 -4.01
N THR A 418 -11.25 -10.22 -3.41
CA THR A 418 -10.90 -8.88 -3.90
C THR A 418 -10.32 -8.91 -5.32
N ALA A 419 -9.40 -9.82 -5.59
CA ALA A 419 -8.77 -9.99 -6.89
C ALA A 419 -9.79 -10.40 -7.96
N ALA A 420 -10.74 -11.27 -7.61
CA ALA A 420 -11.84 -11.67 -8.49
C ALA A 420 -12.78 -10.48 -8.81
N ALA A 421 -13.12 -9.65 -7.81
CA ALA A 421 -13.93 -8.44 -8.04
C ALA A 421 -13.20 -7.43 -8.94
N ALA A 422 -11.89 -7.26 -8.76
CA ALA A 422 -11.09 -6.44 -9.65
C ALA A 422 -11.03 -7.03 -11.08
N GLY A 423 -11.04 -8.35 -11.21
CA GLY A 423 -11.22 -9.03 -12.50
C GLY A 423 -12.55 -8.69 -13.18
N ILE A 424 -13.65 -8.53 -12.42
CA ILE A 424 -14.93 -8.05 -12.95
C ILE A 424 -14.77 -6.66 -13.55
N ILE A 425 -14.08 -5.74 -12.84
CA ILE A 425 -13.82 -4.37 -13.32
C ILE A 425 -13.01 -4.39 -14.62
N ILE A 426 -11.91 -5.14 -14.67
CA ILE A 426 -11.06 -5.26 -15.85
C ILE A 426 -11.83 -5.83 -17.03
N GLY A 427 -12.56 -6.91 -16.82
CA GLY A 427 -13.36 -7.55 -17.86
C GLY A 427 -14.42 -6.61 -18.45
N ALA A 428 -15.09 -5.81 -17.61
CA ALA A 428 -16.07 -4.82 -18.04
C ALA A 428 -15.44 -3.68 -18.85
N ILE A 429 -14.28 -3.16 -18.40
CA ILE A 429 -13.53 -2.10 -19.09
C ILE A 429 -13.05 -2.59 -20.46
N PHE A 430 -12.52 -3.81 -20.54
CA PHE A 430 -12.04 -4.36 -21.81
C PHE A 430 -13.17 -4.70 -22.77
N ALA A 431 -14.32 -5.17 -22.27
CA ALA A 431 -15.49 -5.47 -23.10
C ALA A 431 -16.02 -4.26 -23.90
N THR A 432 -15.80 -3.04 -23.40
CA THR A 432 -16.27 -1.78 -24.03
C THR A 432 -15.15 -0.96 -24.68
N GLY A 433 -13.88 -1.32 -24.46
CA GLY A 433 -12.77 -0.48 -24.86
C GLY A 433 -12.66 0.86 -24.10
N LEU A 434 -13.33 0.96 -22.94
CA LEU A 434 -13.35 2.17 -22.11
C LEU A 434 -11.95 2.67 -21.76
N SER A 435 -10.98 1.79 -21.56
CA SER A 435 -9.58 2.14 -21.30
C SER A 435 -9.02 3.06 -22.38
N TYR A 436 -9.28 2.75 -23.65
CA TYR A 436 -8.83 3.58 -24.78
C TYR A 436 -9.54 4.95 -24.76
N GLN A 437 -10.86 4.98 -24.56
CA GLN A 437 -11.64 6.22 -24.55
C GLN A 437 -11.20 7.16 -23.43
N VAL A 438 -11.01 6.64 -22.21
CA VAL A 438 -10.52 7.42 -21.06
C VAL A 438 -9.12 7.94 -21.33
N THR A 439 -8.25 7.15 -21.95
CA THR A 439 -6.89 7.57 -22.34
C THR A 439 -6.93 8.73 -23.33
N GLN A 440 -7.71 8.62 -24.42
CA GLN A 440 -7.84 9.69 -25.40
C GLN A 440 -8.47 10.96 -24.80
N GLY A 441 -9.47 10.79 -23.94
CA GLY A 441 -10.09 11.91 -23.23
C GLY A 441 -9.10 12.61 -22.29
N ALA A 442 -8.31 11.87 -21.53
CA ALA A 442 -7.30 12.45 -20.65
C ALA A 442 -6.24 13.25 -21.43
N ILE A 443 -5.74 12.69 -22.55
CA ILE A 443 -4.78 13.36 -23.42
C ILE A 443 -5.39 14.61 -24.06
N SER A 444 -6.65 14.55 -24.52
CA SER A 444 -7.30 15.71 -25.12
C SER A 444 -7.48 16.89 -24.14
N VAL A 445 -7.66 16.60 -22.86
CA VAL A 445 -7.78 17.63 -21.82
C VAL A 445 -6.42 18.17 -21.38
N ALA A 446 -5.44 17.28 -21.23
CA ALA A 446 -4.12 17.66 -20.71
C ALA A 446 -3.18 18.19 -21.80
N GLY A 447 -3.43 17.88 -23.08
CA GLY A 447 -2.49 18.19 -24.17
C GLY A 447 -1.12 17.55 -23.89
N ASP A 448 -0.06 18.31 -24.11
CA ASP A 448 1.32 17.89 -23.90
C ASP A 448 1.80 18.07 -22.43
N HIS A 449 0.88 18.39 -21.50
CA HIS A 449 1.25 18.71 -20.13
C HIS A 449 1.25 17.46 -19.22
N LEU A 450 2.39 16.79 -19.11
CA LEU A 450 2.57 15.58 -18.26
C LEU A 450 2.15 15.82 -16.80
N TRP A 451 2.47 17.00 -16.22
CA TRP A 451 2.08 17.31 -14.84
C TRP A 451 0.56 17.27 -14.64
N LEU A 452 -0.22 17.70 -15.63
CA LEU A 452 -1.68 17.70 -15.57
C LEU A 452 -2.22 16.26 -15.67
N LEU A 453 -1.63 15.43 -16.54
CA LEU A 453 -1.95 13.99 -16.60
C LEU A 453 -1.64 13.28 -15.30
N LEU A 454 -0.51 13.56 -14.66
CA LEU A 454 -0.16 13.00 -13.36
C LEU A 454 -1.13 13.46 -12.25
N ALA A 455 -1.51 14.74 -12.24
CA ALA A 455 -2.46 15.27 -11.28
C ALA A 455 -3.86 14.63 -11.46
N MET A 456 -4.35 14.54 -12.70
CA MET A 456 -5.62 13.87 -13.03
C MET A 456 -5.57 12.37 -12.67
N SER A 457 -4.49 11.69 -13.01
CA SER A 457 -4.27 10.28 -12.69
C SER A 457 -4.21 10.03 -11.19
N GLY A 458 -3.50 10.88 -10.45
CA GLY A 458 -3.42 10.81 -8.99
C GLY A 458 -4.77 11.08 -8.32
N LEU A 459 -5.52 12.09 -8.79
CA LEU A 459 -6.86 12.38 -8.29
C LEU A 459 -7.82 11.20 -8.55
N MET A 460 -7.80 10.65 -9.78
CA MET A 460 -8.61 9.47 -10.11
C MET A 460 -8.24 8.28 -9.23
N ALA A 461 -6.96 8.04 -8.99
CA ALA A 461 -6.48 6.99 -8.11
C ALA A 461 -6.96 7.17 -6.65
N ILE A 462 -6.94 8.39 -6.12
CA ILE A 462 -7.45 8.69 -4.77
C ILE A 462 -8.96 8.43 -4.70
N VAL A 463 -9.72 8.90 -5.69
CA VAL A 463 -11.18 8.67 -5.74
C VAL A 463 -11.51 7.19 -5.83
N LEU A 464 -10.86 6.44 -6.73
CA LEU A 464 -11.01 4.99 -6.82
C LEU A 464 -10.56 4.28 -5.54
N GLY A 465 -9.56 4.83 -4.86
CA GLY A 465 -9.00 4.27 -3.63
C GLY A 465 -9.85 4.42 -2.38
N MET A 466 -10.89 5.25 -2.39
CA MET A 466 -11.72 5.47 -1.20
C MET A 466 -12.44 4.20 -0.77
N GLY A 467 -11.95 3.58 0.30
CA GLY A 467 -12.57 2.39 0.91
C GLY A 467 -12.33 1.07 0.19
N MET A 468 -11.44 1.03 -0.80
CA MET A 468 -10.94 -0.21 -1.40
C MET A 468 -9.60 -0.62 -0.79
N THR A 469 -9.27 -1.91 -0.88
CA THR A 469 -7.92 -2.38 -0.54
C THR A 469 -6.90 -1.90 -1.57
N ALA A 470 -5.65 -1.69 -1.16
CA ALA A 470 -4.60 -1.21 -2.05
C ALA A 470 -4.42 -2.09 -3.31
N SER A 471 -4.57 -3.41 -3.19
CA SER A 471 -4.52 -4.33 -4.34
C SER A 471 -5.66 -4.08 -5.32
N ALA A 472 -6.88 -3.87 -4.83
CA ALA A 472 -8.04 -3.57 -5.69
C ALA A 472 -7.86 -2.24 -6.44
N VAL A 473 -7.37 -1.21 -5.75
CA VAL A 473 -7.07 0.09 -6.37
C VAL A 473 -6.04 -0.07 -7.48
N TYR A 474 -4.92 -0.72 -7.17
CA TYR A 474 -3.86 -0.96 -8.15
C TYR A 474 -4.37 -1.69 -9.39
N ILE A 475 -5.12 -2.79 -9.22
CA ILE A 475 -5.66 -3.58 -10.34
C ILE A 475 -6.63 -2.74 -11.18
N THR A 476 -7.46 -1.90 -10.56
CA THR A 476 -8.36 -0.99 -11.28
C THR A 476 -7.55 0.06 -12.08
N MET A 477 -6.45 0.57 -11.50
CA MET A 477 -5.57 1.52 -12.16
C MET A 477 -4.80 0.91 -13.34
N VAL A 478 -4.53 -0.38 -13.33
CA VAL A 478 -3.93 -1.09 -14.50
C VAL A 478 -4.80 -0.93 -15.74
N ALA A 479 -6.12 -0.96 -15.59
CA ALA A 479 -7.04 -0.82 -16.71
C ALA A 479 -7.41 0.64 -17.04
N THR A 480 -7.18 1.60 -16.12
CA THR A 480 -7.67 2.97 -16.26
C THR A 480 -6.54 4.02 -16.34
N VAL A 481 -5.61 4.02 -15.40
CA VAL A 481 -4.56 5.04 -15.24
C VAL A 481 -3.28 4.69 -16.02
N ILE A 482 -2.84 3.45 -15.93
CA ILE A 482 -1.59 3.04 -16.55
C ILE A 482 -1.58 3.27 -18.08
N PRO A 483 -2.66 2.96 -18.84
CA PRO A 483 -2.73 3.28 -20.25
C PRO A 483 -2.55 4.78 -20.57
N ILE A 484 -3.06 5.66 -19.71
CA ILE A 484 -2.90 7.12 -19.87
C ILE A 484 -1.42 7.49 -19.74
N LEU A 485 -0.75 7.01 -18.69
CA LEU A 485 0.65 7.32 -18.43
C LEU A 485 1.58 6.75 -19.51
N ARG A 486 1.30 5.53 -19.99
CA ARG A 486 2.03 4.93 -21.12
C ARG A 486 1.88 5.75 -22.41
N ALA A 487 0.67 6.18 -22.72
CA ALA A 487 0.40 7.02 -23.90
C ALA A 487 1.09 8.39 -23.80
N ALA A 488 1.35 8.88 -22.59
CA ALA A 488 2.14 10.09 -22.32
C ALA A 488 3.67 9.85 -22.34
N GLY A 489 4.13 8.64 -22.71
CA GLY A 489 5.57 8.32 -22.80
C GLY A 489 6.23 7.98 -21.45
N VAL A 490 5.46 7.79 -20.38
CA VAL A 490 6.00 7.37 -19.08
C VAL A 490 6.48 5.92 -19.18
N PRO A 491 7.71 5.58 -18.72
CA PRO A 491 8.19 4.20 -18.70
C PRO A 491 7.24 3.28 -17.95
N ASP A 492 7.04 2.05 -18.44
CA ASP A 492 6.07 1.08 -17.91
C ASP A 492 6.22 0.84 -16.41
N ILE A 493 7.45 0.62 -15.95
CA ILE A 493 7.73 0.42 -14.54
C ILE A 493 7.37 1.65 -13.70
N ALA A 494 7.61 2.87 -14.19
CA ALA A 494 7.25 4.11 -13.50
C ALA A 494 5.73 4.29 -13.43
N ALA A 495 5.00 3.98 -14.51
CA ALA A 495 3.54 4.04 -14.55
C ALA A 495 2.92 3.04 -13.56
N HIS A 496 3.45 1.82 -13.50
CA HIS A 496 3.02 0.79 -12.56
C HIS A 496 3.40 1.11 -11.11
N MET A 497 4.60 1.64 -10.86
CA MET A 497 5.02 2.12 -9.54
C MET A 497 4.17 3.31 -9.08
N PHE A 498 3.78 4.21 -9.97
CA PHE A 498 2.82 5.28 -9.69
C PHE A 498 1.49 4.70 -9.20
N ALA A 499 0.94 3.75 -9.92
CA ALA A 499 -0.30 3.07 -9.54
C ALA A 499 -0.17 2.32 -8.19
N LEU A 500 0.96 1.66 -7.95
CA LEU A 500 1.24 0.98 -6.69
C LEU A 500 1.23 1.96 -5.51
N TYR A 501 1.93 3.09 -5.63
CA TYR A 501 2.01 4.10 -4.57
C TYR A 501 0.64 4.69 -4.26
N PHE A 502 -0.13 5.09 -5.28
CA PHE A 502 -1.48 5.62 -5.08
C PHE A 502 -2.45 4.57 -4.53
N GLY A 503 -2.29 3.31 -4.91
CA GLY A 503 -3.02 2.19 -4.30
C GLY A 503 -2.71 2.06 -2.80
N VAL A 504 -1.45 2.18 -2.42
CA VAL A 504 -1.01 2.09 -1.01
C VAL A 504 -1.44 3.32 -0.21
N VAL A 505 -1.32 4.52 -0.76
CA VAL A 505 -1.71 5.79 -0.13
C VAL A 505 -3.19 5.82 0.25
N SER A 506 -4.06 5.11 -0.46
CA SER A 506 -5.50 5.03 -0.14
C SER A 506 -5.78 4.57 1.29
N ASN A 507 -4.85 3.79 1.91
CA ASN A 507 -4.98 3.35 3.30
C ASN A 507 -4.82 4.46 4.35
N ILE A 508 -4.24 5.61 3.98
CA ILE A 508 -3.99 6.75 4.88
C ILE A 508 -4.70 8.03 4.44
N THR A 509 -5.35 8.03 3.27
CA THR A 509 -5.98 9.24 2.70
C THR A 509 -7.42 9.40 3.17
N PRO A 510 -7.81 10.55 3.78
CA PRO A 510 -9.22 10.84 4.04
C PRO A 510 -10.05 10.82 2.73
N PRO A 511 -11.34 10.51 2.79
CA PRO A 511 -12.20 10.32 3.96
C PRO A 511 -12.23 8.89 4.53
N ILE A 512 -11.76 7.86 3.79
CA ILE A 512 -11.82 6.46 4.20
C ILE A 512 -10.40 5.87 4.17
N ALA A 513 -9.65 6.14 5.22
CA ALA A 513 -8.28 5.70 5.41
C ALA A 513 -8.23 4.42 6.26
N LEU A 514 -8.30 3.25 5.64
CA LEU A 514 -8.51 1.97 6.33
C LEU A 514 -7.47 1.68 7.42
N ALA A 515 -6.18 1.95 7.19
CA ALA A 515 -5.14 1.75 8.19
C ALA A 515 -5.25 2.75 9.36
N ALA A 516 -5.53 4.02 9.05
CA ALA A 516 -5.72 5.04 10.09
C ALA A 516 -7.00 4.78 10.93
N PHE A 517 -8.05 4.26 10.29
CA PHE A 517 -9.28 3.88 10.97
C PHE A 517 -9.09 2.66 11.88
N ALA A 518 -8.22 1.72 11.50
CA ALA A 518 -7.83 0.60 12.36
C ALA A 518 -6.96 1.05 13.55
N ALA A 519 -6.09 2.05 13.37
CA ALA A 519 -5.23 2.59 14.42
C ALA A 519 -5.98 3.48 15.42
N ALA A 520 -7.00 4.20 14.97
CA ALA A 520 -7.71 5.22 15.77
C ALA A 520 -8.35 4.67 17.05
N PRO A 521 -9.07 3.52 17.06
CA PRO A 521 -9.62 2.94 18.27
C PRO A 521 -8.53 2.55 19.29
N ILE A 522 -7.39 2.01 18.83
CA ILE A 522 -6.27 1.63 19.70
C ILE A 522 -5.70 2.86 20.40
N ALA A 523 -5.67 3.99 19.71
CA ALA A 523 -5.22 5.27 20.25
C ALA A 523 -6.29 5.99 21.08
N GLY A 524 -7.57 5.64 20.99
CA GLY A 524 -8.69 6.43 21.49
C GLY A 524 -8.76 7.80 20.76
N ALA A 525 -8.53 7.80 19.45
CA ALA A 525 -8.54 8.99 18.60
C ALA A 525 -9.77 9.03 17.69
N ASN A 526 -10.12 10.23 17.22
CA ASN A 526 -11.10 10.36 16.14
C ASN A 526 -10.48 9.80 14.83
N PRO A 527 -11.17 8.90 14.10
CA PRO A 527 -10.66 8.28 12.89
C PRO A 527 -10.25 9.28 11.80
N LEU A 528 -11.06 10.33 11.58
CA LEU A 528 -10.75 11.36 10.59
C LEU A 528 -9.52 12.19 11.00
N ALA A 529 -9.38 12.53 12.29
CA ALA A 529 -8.18 13.22 12.77
C ALA A 529 -6.92 12.32 12.64
N ALA A 530 -7.05 11.03 12.90
CA ALA A 530 -5.96 10.07 12.71
C ALA A 530 -5.57 9.95 11.22
N SER A 531 -6.53 9.94 10.29
CA SER A 531 -6.25 9.86 8.85
C SER A 531 -5.58 11.14 8.32
N VAL A 532 -5.97 12.32 8.80
CA VAL A 532 -5.30 13.58 8.45
C VAL A 532 -3.85 13.59 8.94
N GLU A 533 -3.58 13.12 10.16
CA GLU A 533 -2.20 13.01 10.66
C GLU A 533 -1.42 11.94 9.88
N ALA A 534 -2.04 10.80 9.53
CA ALA A 534 -1.41 9.77 8.70
C ALA A 534 -1.05 10.29 7.31
N ALA A 535 -1.94 11.03 6.64
CA ALA A 535 -1.69 11.64 5.34
C ALA A 535 -0.56 12.69 5.38
N LYS A 536 -0.50 13.50 6.46
CA LYS A 536 0.60 14.46 6.64
C LYS A 536 1.95 13.76 6.82
N LEU A 537 2.00 12.71 7.63
CA LEU A 537 3.23 11.93 7.86
C LEU A 537 3.64 11.14 6.63
N GLY A 538 2.67 10.62 5.89
CA GLY A 538 2.85 9.88 4.65
C GLY A 538 2.89 10.75 3.39
N VAL A 539 3.07 12.08 3.49
CA VAL A 539 3.04 13.01 2.35
C VAL A 539 4.01 12.61 1.23
N ALA A 540 5.13 12.00 1.58
CA ALA A 540 6.10 11.50 0.62
C ALA A 540 5.48 10.52 -0.39
N ALA A 541 4.50 9.72 0.02
CA ALA A 541 3.87 8.75 -0.88
C ALA A 541 2.98 9.40 -1.98
N PHE A 542 2.64 10.68 -1.85
CA PHE A 542 1.98 11.44 -2.92
C PHE A 542 3.01 12.10 -3.85
N VAL A 543 4.18 12.45 -3.33
CA VAL A 543 5.21 13.21 -4.04
C VAL A 543 6.19 12.29 -4.77
N ILE A 544 6.65 11.23 -4.13
CA ILE A 544 7.60 10.26 -4.70
C ILE A 544 7.15 9.69 -6.05
N PRO A 545 5.85 9.32 -6.27
CA PRO A 545 5.39 8.87 -7.58
C PRO A 545 5.59 9.88 -8.70
N VAL A 546 5.37 11.15 -8.41
CA VAL A 546 5.63 12.23 -9.36
C VAL A 546 7.13 12.35 -9.62
N MET A 547 7.96 12.28 -8.56
CA MET A 547 9.43 12.37 -8.68
C MET A 547 9.99 11.30 -9.61
N PHE A 548 9.67 10.04 -9.45
CA PHE A 548 10.26 8.99 -10.28
C PHE A 548 9.68 8.93 -11.69
N VAL A 549 8.52 9.52 -11.97
CA VAL A 549 8.06 9.69 -13.35
C VAL A 549 8.92 10.72 -14.09
N TYR A 550 9.26 11.83 -13.44
CA TYR A 550 10.18 12.83 -14.02
C TYR A 550 11.64 12.39 -13.96
N GLN A 551 12.02 11.62 -12.94
CA GLN A 551 13.39 11.19 -12.67
C GLN A 551 13.45 9.66 -12.48
N PRO A 552 13.46 8.88 -13.58
CA PRO A 552 13.50 7.42 -13.50
C PRO A 552 14.73 6.85 -12.78
N ALA A 553 15.78 7.65 -12.60
CA ALA A 553 16.95 7.27 -11.79
C ALA A 553 16.59 6.89 -10.32
N LEU A 554 15.49 7.43 -9.78
CA LEU A 554 14.96 7.00 -8.48
C LEU A 554 14.40 5.56 -8.49
N LEU A 555 14.17 4.97 -9.68
CA LEU A 555 13.84 3.56 -9.86
C LEU A 555 15.07 2.72 -10.26
N MET A 556 16.28 3.21 -9.98
CA MET A 556 17.55 2.56 -10.34
C MET A 556 17.76 2.42 -11.87
N ILE A 557 17.12 3.31 -12.66
CA ILE A 557 17.25 3.34 -14.13
C ILE A 557 18.22 4.46 -14.50
N GLY A 558 19.35 4.11 -15.13
CA GLY A 558 20.37 5.07 -15.58
C GLY A 558 21.76 4.78 -15.01
N ASP A 559 22.66 5.72 -15.17
CA ASP A 559 24.02 5.57 -14.64
C ASP A 559 24.08 5.74 -13.11
N PRO A 560 25.01 5.06 -12.42
CA PRO A 560 25.08 5.09 -10.95
C PRO A 560 25.25 6.49 -10.34
N LEU A 561 25.96 7.40 -11.03
CA LEU A 561 26.18 8.76 -10.53
C LEU A 561 24.87 9.56 -10.53
N THR A 562 24.09 9.46 -11.59
CA THR A 562 22.76 10.07 -11.69
C THR A 562 21.81 9.50 -10.63
N VAL A 563 21.83 8.19 -10.39
CA VAL A 563 21.03 7.55 -9.33
C VAL A 563 21.41 8.10 -7.95
N ILE A 564 22.70 8.20 -7.64
CA ILE A 564 23.16 8.72 -6.34
C ILE A 564 22.75 10.19 -6.19
N TRP A 565 22.99 11.02 -7.22
CA TRP A 565 22.64 12.44 -7.20
C TRP A 565 21.15 12.67 -6.99
N SER A 566 20.31 12.01 -7.82
CA SER A 566 18.86 12.12 -7.73
C SER A 566 18.32 11.64 -6.38
N THR A 567 18.89 10.58 -5.81
CA THR A 567 18.53 10.09 -4.49
C THR A 567 18.88 11.10 -3.40
N ALA A 568 20.07 11.70 -3.48
CA ALA A 568 20.50 12.71 -2.51
C ALA A 568 19.63 13.98 -2.57
N SER A 569 19.36 14.49 -3.78
CA SER A 569 18.47 15.64 -3.98
C SER A 569 17.06 15.36 -3.48
N ALA A 570 16.49 14.22 -3.85
CA ALA A 570 15.18 13.76 -3.38
C ALA A 570 15.12 13.66 -1.84
N ALA A 571 16.15 13.11 -1.20
CA ALA A 571 16.21 13.00 0.27
C ALA A 571 16.25 14.37 0.94
N MET A 572 16.99 15.34 0.38
CA MET A 572 17.04 16.70 0.88
C MET A 572 15.71 17.43 0.70
N GLY A 573 15.09 17.34 -0.49
CA GLY A 573 13.78 17.93 -0.77
C GLY A 573 12.69 17.38 0.15
N LEU A 574 12.62 16.06 0.27
CA LEU A 574 11.67 15.41 1.15
C LEU A 574 11.91 15.70 2.64
N THR A 575 13.16 15.93 3.05
CA THR A 575 13.49 16.40 4.42
C THR A 575 12.93 17.81 4.67
N ALA A 576 13.10 18.73 3.72
CA ALA A 576 12.53 20.07 3.79
C ALA A 576 10.98 20.01 3.82
N LEU A 577 10.37 19.13 3.04
CA LEU A 577 8.92 18.91 3.04
C LEU A 577 8.42 18.39 4.40
N ALA A 578 9.11 17.41 5.00
CA ALA A 578 8.79 16.90 6.34
C ALA A 578 8.85 18.01 7.40
N ALA A 579 9.92 18.84 7.38
CA ALA A 579 10.07 19.97 8.27
C ALA A 579 8.98 21.02 8.09
N ALA A 580 8.61 21.33 6.86
CA ALA A 580 7.53 22.26 6.53
C ALA A 580 6.18 21.81 7.08
N PHE A 581 5.83 20.52 6.90
CA PHE A 581 4.55 19.98 7.39
C PHE A 581 4.48 19.92 8.92
N VAL A 582 5.58 19.53 9.59
CA VAL A 582 5.66 19.52 11.06
C VAL A 582 5.77 20.95 11.63
N GLY A 583 6.34 21.88 10.87
CA GLY A 583 6.61 23.26 11.32
C GLY A 583 7.81 23.37 12.26
N TYR A 584 8.80 22.48 12.11
CA TYR A 584 10.02 22.43 12.91
C TYR A 584 11.17 21.78 12.13
N LEU A 585 12.37 22.37 12.21
CA LEU A 585 13.61 21.73 11.71
C LEU A 585 14.66 21.75 12.83
N VAL A 586 15.34 22.85 13.03
CA VAL A 586 16.25 23.14 14.14
C VAL A 586 15.55 23.99 15.20
N SER A 587 14.64 24.85 14.77
CA SER A 587 13.76 25.73 15.54
C SER A 587 12.33 25.65 14.98
N PRO A 588 11.30 26.17 15.70
CA PRO A 588 9.96 26.33 15.15
C PRO A 588 10.00 27.18 13.89
N LEU A 589 9.28 26.72 12.84
CA LEU A 589 9.25 27.39 11.54
C LEU A 589 8.02 28.30 11.41
N SER A 590 8.25 29.53 10.97
CA SER A 590 7.19 30.47 10.59
C SER A 590 6.47 30.02 9.33
N ILE A 591 5.25 30.52 9.07
CA ILE A 591 4.47 30.19 7.86
C ILE A 591 5.27 30.49 6.58
N PRO A 592 5.94 31.67 6.43
CA PRO A 592 6.76 31.95 5.26
C PRO A 592 7.90 30.94 5.06
N ALA A 593 8.60 30.53 6.15
CA ALA A 593 9.66 29.54 6.08
C ALA A 593 9.13 28.17 5.62
N ARG A 594 7.97 27.77 6.13
CA ARG A 594 7.33 26.51 5.73
C ARG A 594 6.97 26.54 4.24
N LEU A 595 6.42 27.64 3.72
CA LEU A 595 6.11 27.81 2.30
C LEU A 595 7.38 27.78 1.44
N ALA A 596 8.43 28.50 1.87
CA ALA A 596 9.74 28.48 1.18
C ALA A 596 10.35 27.07 1.13
N MET A 597 10.24 26.31 2.23
CA MET A 597 10.69 24.90 2.26
C MET A 597 9.87 23.99 1.35
N VAL A 598 8.55 24.19 1.23
CA VAL A 598 7.73 23.45 0.28
C VAL A 598 8.16 23.75 -1.15
N VAL A 599 8.33 25.02 -1.51
CA VAL A 599 8.79 25.39 -2.85
C VAL A 599 10.19 24.85 -3.12
N GLY A 600 11.14 25.02 -2.17
CA GLY A 600 12.47 24.45 -2.29
C GLY A 600 12.48 22.93 -2.46
N ALA A 601 11.59 22.22 -1.75
CA ALA A 601 11.40 20.79 -1.93
C ALA A 601 10.94 20.44 -3.35
N PHE A 602 9.97 21.15 -3.89
CA PHE A 602 9.50 20.92 -5.27
C PHE A 602 10.56 21.28 -6.31
N MET A 603 11.41 22.28 -6.09
CA MET A 603 12.54 22.57 -6.97
C MET A 603 13.58 21.43 -6.98
N MET A 604 13.81 20.76 -5.84
CA MET A 604 14.69 19.59 -5.74
C MET A 604 14.05 18.29 -6.30
N ILE A 605 12.81 18.34 -6.76
CA ILE A 605 12.13 17.25 -7.47
C ILE A 605 12.36 17.35 -8.97
N ALA A 606 12.62 18.54 -9.49
CA ALA A 606 12.90 18.77 -10.91
C ALA A 606 14.24 18.13 -11.32
N PRO A 607 14.34 17.50 -12.51
CA PRO A 607 15.49 16.66 -12.89
C PRO A 607 16.76 17.45 -13.31
N GLU A 608 17.03 18.60 -12.71
CA GLU A 608 18.14 19.48 -13.12
C GLU A 608 19.00 19.91 -11.92
N GLY A 609 20.33 19.74 -12.00
CA GLY A 609 21.22 20.08 -10.90
C GLY A 609 21.18 21.56 -10.50
N ALA A 610 20.81 22.46 -11.39
CA ALA A 610 20.63 23.87 -11.07
C ALA A 610 19.42 24.11 -10.16
N THR A 611 18.27 23.49 -10.47
CA THR A 611 17.05 23.58 -9.64
C THR A 611 17.24 22.94 -8.29
N ASP A 612 18.03 21.86 -8.19
CA ASP A 612 18.37 21.19 -6.94
C ASP A 612 19.14 22.14 -5.99
N LEU A 613 20.18 22.81 -6.50
CA LEU A 613 20.97 23.77 -5.73
C LEU A 613 20.15 24.99 -5.30
N MET A 614 19.27 25.47 -6.17
CA MET A 614 18.37 26.59 -5.89
C MET A 614 17.37 26.21 -4.79
N GLY A 615 16.73 25.04 -4.91
CA GLY A 615 15.81 24.51 -3.92
C GLY A 615 16.47 24.32 -2.54
N LEU A 616 17.68 23.77 -2.53
CA LEU A 616 18.47 23.61 -1.30
C LEU A 616 18.81 24.97 -0.66
N ALA A 617 19.26 25.95 -1.47
CA ALA A 617 19.59 27.28 -0.97
C ALA A 617 18.35 27.99 -0.41
N LEU A 618 17.19 27.87 -1.06
CA LEU A 618 15.93 28.43 -0.58
C LEU A 618 15.49 27.79 0.74
N ALA A 619 15.52 26.47 0.84
CA ALA A 619 15.15 25.75 2.06
C ALA A 619 16.10 26.03 3.22
N ALA A 620 17.41 26.00 2.98
CA ALA A 620 18.44 26.29 3.98
C ALA A 620 18.39 27.76 4.41
N GLY A 621 18.20 28.68 3.48
CA GLY A 621 18.05 30.11 3.74
C GLY A 621 16.82 30.41 4.61
N ALA A 622 15.68 29.76 4.31
CA ALA A 622 14.47 29.89 5.12
C ALA A 622 14.68 29.40 6.57
N ALA A 623 15.33 28.26 6.75
CA ALA A 623 15.67 27.74 8.08
C ALA A 623 16.62 28.67 8.83
N PHE A 624 17.65 29.22 8.15
CA PHE A 624 18.61 30.12 8.73
C PHE A 624 17.96 31.43 9.20
N VAL A 625 17.06 32.01 8.40
CA VAL A 625 16.33 33.24 8.75
C VAL A 625 15.49 33.02 10.02
N ASP A 626 14.75 31.94 10.13
CA ASP A 626 13.94 31.66 11.31
C ASP A 626 14.76 31.32 12.56
N HIS A 627 15.93 30.70 12.38
CA HIS A 627 16.81 30.36 13.51
C HIS A 627 17.61 31.52 14.02
N ARG A 628 18.12 32.38 13.13
CA ARG A 628 19.12 33.40 13.49
C ARG A 628 18.51 34.77 13.84
N PHE A 629 17.39 35.12 13.22
CA PHE A 629 16.80 36.45 13.40
C PHE A 629 15.64 36.40 14.39
N SER A 630 15.74 37.24 15.45
CA SER A 630 14.58 37.49 16.31
C SER A 630 13.43 38.07 15.49
N ALA A 631 12.19 37.89 15.95
CA ALA A 631 10.98 38.28 15.22
C ALA A 631 11.00 39.74 14.69
N GLY A 632 11.78 40.63 15.32
CA GLY A 632 11.91 42.02 14.92
C GLY A 632 12.85 42.29 13.73
N ARG A 633 13.76 41.35 13.40
CA ARG A 633 14.72 41.50 12.29
C ARG A 633 14.54 40.46 11.20
N ALA A 634 13.61 39.54 11.38
CA ALA A 634 13.33 38.46 10.42
C ALA A 634 12.93 38.99 9.02
N TRP A 635 12.30 40.19 8.95
CA TRP A 635 11.92 40.81 7.68
C TRP A 635 13.12 41.12 6.76
N LEU A 636 14.31 41.43 7.31
CA LEU A 636 15.54 41.66 6.52
C LEU A 636 16.02 40.35 5.86
N GLY A 637 15.96 39.23 6.59
CA GLY A 637 16.30 37.92 6.05
C GLY A 637 15.29 37.45 5.00
N TRP A 638 14.02 37.67 5.25
CA TRP A 638 12.95 37.35 4.28
C TRP A 638 13.04 38.21 3.01
N GLY A 639 13.39 39.52 3.16
CA GLY A 639 13.67 40.39 2.01
C GLY A 639 14.86 39.91 1.17
N ALA A 640 15.95 39.47 1.81
CA ALA A 640 17.10 38.92 1.12
C ALA A 640 16.78 37.60 0.40
N LEU A 641 16.01 36.72 1.01
CA LEU A 641 15.51 35.49 0.37
C LEU A 641 14.58 35.76 -0.80
N ALA A 642 13.71 36.76 -0.69
CA ALA A 642 12.85 37.18 -1.80
C ALA A 642 13.68 37.69 -2.98
N LEU A 643 14.70 38.55 -2.73
CA LEU A 643 15.60 39.00 -3.78
C LEU A 643 16.42 37.87 -4.40
N PHE A 644 16.89 36.91 -3.59
CA PHE A 644 17.56 35.70 -4.07
C PHE A 644 16.63 34.87 -4.99
N ALA A 645 15.37 34.65 -4.58
CA ALA A 645 14.40 33.92 -5.37
C ALA A 645 14.09 34.62 -6.72
N VAL A 646 13.97 35.97 -6.73
CA VAL A 646 13.81 36.74 -7.97
C VAL A 646 15.05 36.65 -8.86
N ALA A 647 16.24 36.77 -8.32
CA ALA A 647 17.49 36.64 -9.08
C ALA A 647 17.60 35.26 -9.71
N MET A 648 17.23 34.22 -8.97
CA MET A 648 17.24 32.85 -9.46
C MET A 648 16.15 32.59 -10.50
N GLU A 649 14.98 33.23 -10.38
CA GLU A 649 13.93 33.21 -11.42
C GLU A 649 14.47 33.82 -12.74
N LEU A 650 15.16 34.95 -12.68
CA LEU A 650 15.71 35.61 -13.86
C LEU A 650 16.80 34.77 -14.55
N ILE A 651 17.68 34.15 -13.77
CA ILE A 651 18.74 33.25 -14.27
C ILE A 651 18.11 31.98 -14.86
N GLY A 652 17.11 31.43 -14.19
CA GLY A 652 16.41 30.24 -14.63
C GLY A 652 15.68 30.43 -15.96
N ARG A 653 15.05 31.60 -16.19
CA ARG A 653 14.39 31.90 -17.48
C ARG A 653 15.34 31.81 -18.68
N GLN A 654 16.61 32.07 -18.51
CA GLN A 654 17.60 31.97 -19.61
C GLN A 654 18.04 30.55 -19.91
N HIS A 655 18.06 29.63 -18.91
CA HIS A 655 18.64 28.30 -19.06
C HIS A 655 17.61 27.14 -19.16
N LEU A 656 16.40 27.31 -18.64
CA LEU A 656 15.43 26.24 -18.48
C LEU A 656 14.30 26.20 -19.52
N GLN A 657 14.25 27.20 -20.42
CA GLN A 657 13.18 27.37 -21.42
C GLN A 657 13.06 26.22 -22.45
N SER A 658 13.94 25.19 -22.36
CA SER A 658 14.13 24.20 -23.42
C SER A 658 13.47 22.83 -23.19
N ARG A 659 12.95 22.49 -21.99
CA ARG A 659 12.53 21.10 -21.70
C ARG A 659 11.09 20.85 -21.27
N ASP A 660 10.46 21.72 -20.49
CA ASP A 660 9.01 21.66 -20.19
C ASP A 660 8.47 23.04 -19.76
N PRO A 661 7.88 23.80 -20.69
CA PRO A 661 7.39 25.15 -20.39
C PRO A 661 6.29 25.21 -19.34
N ALA A 662 5.55 24.12 -19.14
CA ALA A 662 4.40 24.12 -18.23
C ALA A 662 4.79 23.81 -16.80
N LEU A 663 5.71 22.88 -16.57
CA LEU A 663 6.31 22.68 -15.24
C LEU A 663 7.00 23.96 -14.78
N TRP A 664 7.67 24.63 -15.72
CA TRP A 664 8.31 25.94 -15.53
C TRP A 664 7.30 27.01 -15.11
N LEU A 665 6.18 27.14 -15.82
CA LEU A 665 5.11 28.08 -15.47
C LEU A 665 4.49 27.76 -14.12
N ALA A 666 4.29 26.49 -13.76
CA ALA A 666 3.76 26.09 -12.46
C ALA A 666 4.75 26.38 -11.32
N LEU A 667 6.04 26.12 -11.50
CA LEU A 667 7.10 26.49 -10.55
C LEU A 667 7.23 28.01 -10.41
N MET A 668 7.14 28.78 -11.52
CA MET A 668 7.19 30.24 -11.51
C MET A 668 5.94 30.86 -10.88
N ALA A 669 4.77 30.33 -11.11
CA ALA A 669 3.53 30.73 -10.45
C ALA A 669 3.62 30.46 -8.92
N GLY A 670 4.18 29.31 -8.53
CA GLY A 670 4.44 28.98 -7.13
C GLY A 670 5.45 29.95 -6.47
N LEU A 671 6.56 30.23 -7.15
CA LEU A 671 7.57 31.20 -6.72
C LEU A 671 7.03 32.62 -6.62
N SER A 672 6.27 33.06 -7.63
CA SER A 672 5.63 34.38 -7.64
C SER A 672 4.59 34.51 -6.51
N THR A 673 3.79 33.48 -6.27
CA THR A 673 2.82 33.44 -5.15
C THR A 673 3.55 33.47 -3.81
N LEU A 674 4.66 32.76 -3.68
CA LEU A 674 5.52 32.78 -2.49
C LEU A 674 6.12 34.16 -2.24
N LEU A 675 6.64 34.79 -3.29
CA LEU A 675 7.20 36.18 -3.23
C LEU A 675 6.15 37.19 -2.76
N VAL A 676 4.92 37.08 -3.27
CA VAL A 676 3.81 37.94 -2.84
C VAL A 676 3.43 37.65 -1.38
N ALA A 677 3.36 36.38 -0.98
CA ALA A 677 3.08 36.00 0.40
C ALA A 677 4.19 36.46 1.38
N MET A 678 5.46 36.37 0.96
CA MET A 678 6.62 36.84 1.73
C MET A 678 6.63 38.36 1.85
N ALA A 679 6.36 39.08 0.76
CA ALA A 679 6.24 40.54 0.75
C ALA A 679 5.06 41.02 1.61
N ALA A 680 3.90 40.37 1.52
CA ALA A 680 2.74 40.65 2.36
C ALA A 680 3.00 40.36 3.84
N GLY A 681 3.71 39.27 4.16
CA GLY A 681 4.15 38.93 5.51
C GLY A 681 5.15 39.95 6.09
N ALA A 682 6.11 40.42 5.30
CA ALA A 682 7.04 41.46 5.65
C ALA A 682 6.36 42.80 5.95
N LEU A 683 5.39 43.19 5.09
CA LEU A 683 4.56 44.40 5.26
C LEU A 683 3.66 44.31 6.49
N ALA A 684 3.05 43.17 6.78
CA ALA A 684 2.20 42.96 7.95
C ALA A 684 3.01 42.99 9.26
N LEU A 685 4.25 42.47 9.28
CA LEU A 685 5.19 42.56 10.39
C LEU A 685 5.70 44.00 10.59
N GLY A 686 5.99 44.71 9.51
CA GLY A 686 6.39 46.11 9.55
C GLY A 686 5.30 47.01 10.17
N ARG A 687 4.01 46.80 9.79
CA ARG A 687 2.86 47.54 10.37
C ARG A 687 2.64 47.24 11.87
N ARG A 688 2.87 46.03 12.34
CA ARG A 688 2.78 45.66 13.77
C ARG A 688 3.90 46.27 14.61
N MET A 689 5.06 46.56 14.02
CA MET A 689 6.18 47.21 14.74
C MET A 689 5.98 48.69 14.87
N THR A 690 5.41 49.39 13.87
CA THR A 690 5.13 50.83 13.95
C THR A 690 3.98 51.13 14.92
N SER A 691 3.06 50.18 15.16
CA SER A 691 1.95 50.33 16.12
C SER A 691 2.34 50.05 17.59
N ARG A 692 3.59 49.61 17.87
CA ARG A 692 4.10 49.32 19.22
C ARG A 692 5.22 50.26 19.69
N MET A 693 5.57 51.30 18.94
CA MET A 693 6.42 52.35 19.46
C MET A 693 5.57 53.29 20.31
N PRO A 694 5.81 53.43 21.61
CA PRO A 694 5.18 54.50 22.38
C PRO A 694 5.68 55.84 21.84
N ALA A 695 4.74 56.83 21.73
CA ALA A 695 4.98 58.21 21.34
C ALA A 695 5.89 58.92 22.33
#